data_b7049fd352f38375c232ca6f3c4bcb6b
#
_entry.id   b7049fd352f38375c232ca6f3c4bcb6b
#
_cell.length_a   1.000
_cell.length_b   1.000
_cell.length_c   1.000
_cell.angle_alpha   90.00
_cell.angle_beta   90.00
_cell.angle_gamma   90.00
#
_symmetry.space_group_name_H-M   'P 1'
#
loop_
_entity.id
_entity.type
_entity.pdbx_description
1 polymer ?
#
loop_
_entity_poly.entity_id
_entity_poly.type
_entity_poly.pdbx_seq_one_letter_code
_entity_poly.pdbx_strand_id
1 'polypeptide(L)'
;MSSKIRLLSISLLIFVMYTATFAKGGQGKLEDSHKYMSPKYPVDERVHDLLSRMTIEEKVAQMMTMQANKTAWFDPKGVFQIKLAKSSLKDCPGQIVGLGEIKGAKESALIANQIQKFVIEHSRLGIPLFIGNEMLHSHKAKDATIFPVPIGLASSWNEDLIGEVYKTIAIEAKSRGTHQGYGPNLDIARDLRWGNFSTTFGEDPYLVSKLGVAAIKEMQGSGPQLRVLATAMHFGANGANDGGHNGGPAEMSDRMFREVFLPPFKAAIKEAKVGGLMVAYNELSGIPIHANKPVLYDLLRRELNYDGIIVSSRRGISELVTNHFIAVDQYQAAKLAINASIDLEMPDSNSYEHLIKLVKTKEIPELNINKAVTRILKAKFLLGLFENPYVNPVFAEQTVGCQNHRYVSLKAASESIVLLKNENRLLPLDKKYLKSIAVIGPNANRCLLGEYTEKPLNKITVLEGIKAKVSKETAVYYAEGCRITKEGEGFKSDTAKMINMDTNDQLIKKAVEVASQAEVVLLVLGSNDQINRNTTGNKHLGDHSGLDLPGDQNALVKELLKIGKPIIIYLMNSNPLTLNFVNDRANAILEGWYAGQETGTAVADIVFGDVNPSGRMPITVPRSANQLPSFYNHKPMANFGYSFEESTPLYPFGFGLSYTTFSYEAPLLNKPKIKADGKVLVSIKVTNTGKMKGSDVVQLYIRDEISSVTRPIKELKAFKKVTLMPGESNLVEFEIGPNELSFYDLNMSYGVEKGKFMLMSGPNSQDLKMIALEVE
;
A
#
# COMPACT_ATOMS: atom_id res chain seq x y z
N MET A 1 -53.27 -16.84 -10.94
CA MET A 1 -52.20 -17.23 -9.99
C MET A 1 -51.90 -18.72 -10.20
N SER A 2 -50.87 -19.06 -10.89
CA SER A 2 -50.22 -20.36 -11.06
C SER A 2 -49.66 -20.49 -12.48
N SER A 3 -48.41 -20.06 -12.70
CA SER A 3 -47.60 -20.54 -13.85
C SER A 3 -46.20 -19.87 -13.91
N LYS A 4 -45.60 -19.42 -12.77
CA LYS A 4 -44.28 -18.81 -12.76
C LYS A 4 -43.25 -19.44 -11.78
N ILE A 5 -43.48 -20.66 -11.29
CA ILE A 5 -42.57 -21.33 -10.32
C ILE A 5 -41.94 -22.63 -10.88
N ARG A 6 -41.99 -22.92 -12.17
CA ARG A 6 -41.39 -24.15 -12.73
C ARG A 6 -40.18 -23.95 -13.65
N LEU A 7 -39.59 -22.77 -13.76
CA LEU A 7 -38.44 -22.53 -14.63
C LEU A 7 -37.11 -22.26 -13.88
N LEU A 8 -37.09 -22.28 -12.54
CA LEU A 8 -35.87 -22.07 -11.77
C LEU A 8 -35.20 -23.36 -11.25
N SER A 9 -35.80 -24.52 -11.45
CA SER A 9 -35.28 -25.80 -10.92
C SER A 9 -34.53 -26.65 -11.95
N ILE A 10 -34.46 -26.26 -13.21
CA ILE A 10 -33.78 -27.05 -14.28
C ILE A 10 -32.40 -26.49 -14.60
N SER A 11 -32.12 -25.23 -14.28
CA SER A 11 -30.77 -24.62 -14.50
C SER A 11 -29.71 -25.04 -13.49
N LEU A 12 -30.07 -25.65 -12.36
CA LEU A 12 -29.13 -26.05 -11.32
C LEU A 12 -28.65 -27.50 -11.47
N LEU A 13 -29.29 -28.33 -12.27
CA LEU A 13 -28.89 -29.74 -12.48
C LEU A 13 -27.96 -29.94 -13.69
N ILE A 14 -27.85 -28.97 -14.60
CA ILE A 14 -26.97 -29.08 -15.78
C ILE A 14 -25.53 -28.61 -15.45
N PHE A 15 -25.32 -27.83 -14.36
CA PHE A 15 -24.00 -27.38 -13.96
C PHE A 15 -23.14 -28.42 -13.21
N VAL A 16 -23.74 -29.52 -12.74
CA VAL A 16 -23.04 -30.59 -12.00
C VAL A 16 -22.54 -31.73 -12.92
N MET A 17 -23.02 -31.81 -14.17
CA MET A 17 -22.60 -32.89 -15.09
C MET A 17 -21.52 -32.53 -16.10
N TYR A 18 -21.04 -31.28 -16.16
CA TYR A 18 -19.97 -30.88 -17.10
C TYR A 18 -18.56 -30.86 -16.50
N THR A 19 -18.42 -31.17 -15.19
CA THR A 19 -17.11 -31.24 -14.51
C THR A 19 -16.52 -32.65 -14.42
N ALA A 20 -17.17 -33.67 -14.96
CA ALA A 20 -16.79 -35.06 -14.75
C ALA A 20 -16.11 -35.78 -15.96
N THR A 21 -15.83 -35.10 -17.08
CA THR A 21 -15.38 -35.83 -18.29
C THR A 21 -14.01 -35.41 -18.86
N PHE A 22 -13.19 -34.59 -18.17
CA PHE A 22 -11.85 -34.20 -18.65
C PHE A 22 -10.69 -34.70 -17.77
N ALA A 23 -10.90 -35.63 -16.84
CA ALA A 23 -9.85 -36.14 -15.97
C ALA A 23 -9.83 -37.69 -15.91
N LYS A 24 -9.87 -38.40 -17.05
CA LYS A 24 -9.60 -39.82 -17.09
C LYS A 24 -8.71 -40.17 -18.28
N GLY A 25 -7.46 -39.76 -18.21
CA GLY A 25 -6.39 -40.22 -19.10
C GLY A 25 -5.06 -40.12 -18.37
N GLY A 26 -4.63 -41.15 -17.65
CA GLY A 26 -3.25 -41.28 -17.20
C GLY A 26 -2.95 -41.17 -15.69
N GLN A 27 -3.90 -40.87 -14.81
CA GLN A 27 -3.62 -40.72 -13.36
C GLN A 27 -3.85 -42.00 -12.51
N GLY A 28 -4.38 -43.05 -13.04
CA GLY A 28 -4.87 -44.22 -12.27
C GLY A 28 -3.84 -45.12 -11.62
N LYS A 29 -2.52 -44.86 -11.69
CA LYS A 29 -1.47 -45.70 -11.07
C LYS A 29 -0.47 -44.97 -10.17
N LEU A 30 -0.52 -43.65 -10.05
CA LEU A 30 0.40 -42.87 -9.21
C LEU A 30 -0.22 -42.42 -7.87
N GLU A 31 -1.54 -42.41 -7.72
CA GLU A 31 -2.23 -41.89 -6.54
C GLU A 31 -1.97 -42.65 -5.24
N ASP A 32 -1.71 -43.94 -5.29
CA ASP A 32 -1.49 -44.77 -4.07
C ASP A 32 -0.03 -44.80 -3.58
N SER A 33 0.93 -44.31 -4.34
CA SER A 33 2.35 -44.35 -3.97
C SER A 33 2.93 -43.04 -3.42
N HIS A 34 2.25 -41.89 -3.59
CA HIS A 34 2.78 -40.56 -3.25
C HIS A 34 1.79 -39.76 -2.38
N LYS A 35 2.04 -39.72 -1.04
CA LYS A 35 1.16 -38.97 -0.12
C LYS A 35 0.96 -37.53 -0.51
N TYR A 36 1.99 -36.87 -1.07
CA TYR A 36 1.90 -35.45 -1.42
C TYR A 36 0.85 -35.15 -2.49
N MET A 37 0.51 -36.08 -3.34
CA MET A 37 -0.51 -35.91 -4.38
C MET A 37 -1.95 -36.08 -3.87
N SER A 38 -2.13 -36.65 -2.68
CA SER A 38 -3.46 -36.95 -2.16
C SER A 38 -3.93 -35.95 -1.11
N PRO A 39 -5.07 -35.25 -1.36
CA PRO A 39 -5.64 -34.29 -0.40
C PRO A 39 -6.19 -34.94 0.88
N LYS A 40 -6.20 -36.25 0.98
CA LYS A 40 -6.60 -37.02 2.18
C LYS A 40 -5.60 -36.86 3.33
N TYR A 41 -4.33 -36.51 3.04
CA TYR A 41 -3.29 -36.34 4.04
C TYR A 41 -3.20 -34.85 4.48
N PRO A 42 -2.87 -34.60 5.76
CA PRO A 42 -2.58 -33.26 6.27
C PRO A 42 -1.44 -32.60 5.48
N VAL A 43 -1.50 -31.26 5.36
CA VAL A 43 -0.51 -30.48 4.60
C VAL A 43 0.92 -30.79 5.05
N ASP A 44 1.18 -30.86 6.35
CA ASP A 44 2.53 -31.11 6.86
C ASP A 44 3.07 -32.50 6.49
N GLU A 45 2.22 -33.54 6.44
CA GLU A 45 2.61 -34.85 5.95
C GLU A 45 2.92 -34.85 4.44
N ARG A 46 2.13 -34.10 3.68
CA ARG A 46 2.33 -33.97 2.22
C ARG A 46 3.63 -33.23 1.92
N VAL A 47 3.93 -32.17 2.67
CA VAL A 47 5.19 -31.41 2.57
C VAL A 47 6.37 -32.32 2.90
N HIS A 48 6.29 -33.11 3.98
CA HIS A 48 7.37 -34.00 4.38
C HIS A 48 7.62 -35.07 3.31
N ASP A 49 6.57 -35.74 2.77
CA ASP A 49 6.68 -36.71 1.72
C ASP A 49 7.33 -36.16 0.46
N LEU A 50 6.86 -34.96 0.00
CA LEU A 50 7.41 -34.32 -1.19
C LEU A 50 8.88 -33.91 -0.99
N LEU A 51 9.21 -33.29 0.14
CA LEU A 51 10.56 -32.82 0.46
C LEU A 51 11.57 -33.99 0.50
N SER A 52 11.16 -35.18 1.02
CA SER A 52 12.00 -36.35 1.10
C SER A 52 12.35 -36.94 -0.27
N ARG A 53 11.59 -36.60 -1.30
CA ARG A 53 11.79 -37.09 -2.69
C ARG A 53 12.62 -36.15 -3.54
N MET A 54 12.78 -34.87 -3.10
CA MET A 54 13.49 -33.85 -3.86
C MET A 54 14.99 -34.00 -3.79
N THR A 55 15.66 -33.79 -4.93
CA THR A 55 17.12 -33.60 -4.98
C THR A 55 17.49 -32.19 -4.48
N ILE A 56 18.78 -31.96 -4.20
CA ILE A 56 19.25 -30.65 -3.78
C ILE A 56 19.01 -29.59 -4.86
N GLU A 57 19.16 -29.95 -6.13
CA GLU A 57 18.92 -29.08 -7.27
C GLU A 57 17.44 -28.67 -7.34
N GLU A 58 16.52 -29.64 -7.18
CA GLU A 58 15.07 -29.34 -7.15
C GLU A 58 14.68 -28.49 -5.93
N LYS A 59 15.30 -28.70 -4.78
CA LYS A 59 15.09 -27.88 -3.58
C LYS A 59 15.53 -26.44 -3.81
N VAL A 60 16.73 -26.23 -4.33
CA VAL A 60 17.25 -24.89 -4.62
C VAL A 60 16.42 -24.19 -5.71
N ALA A 61 15.99 -24.91 -6.74
CA ALA A 61 15.11 -24.35 -7.77
C ALA A 61 13.81 -23.80 -7.17
N GLN A 62 13.22 -24.45 -6.15
CA GLN A 62 12.03 -23.93 -5.47
C GLN A 62 12.28 -22.64 -4.69
N MET A 63 13.53 -22.31 -4.37
CA MET A 63 13.93 -21.09 -3.65
C MET A 63 14.24 -19.91 -4.58
N MET A 64 14.05 -20.07 -5.90
CA MET A 64 14.40 -19.07 -6.90
C MET A 64 13.15 -18.56 -7.62
N THR A 65 13.17 -17.25 -7.93
CA THR A 65 12.14 -16.57 -8.73
C THR A 65 12.69 -16.12 -10.07
N MET A 66 11.94 -16.35 -11.13
CA MET A 66 12.27 -15.88 -12.47
C MET A 66 11.35 -14.75 -12.92
N GLN A 67 11.91 -13.76 -13.62
CA GLN A 67 11.11 -12.77 -14.34
C GLN A 67 10.52 -13.41 -15.60
N ALA A 68 9.22 -13.25 -15.82
CA ALA A 68 8.58 -13.65 -17.07
C ALA A 68 9.23 -12.93 -18.26
N ASN A 69 9.93 -13.68 -19.09
CA ASN A 69 10.71 -13.08 -20.19
C ASN A 69 9.84 -12.93 -21.43
N LYS A 70 9.42 -11.70 -21.70
CA LYS A 70 8.55 -11.34 -22.83
C LYS A 70 9.15 -11.66 -24.21
N THR A 71 10.48 -11.70 -24.32
CA THR A 71 11.17 -11.93 -25.60
C THR A 71 11.63 -13.37 -25.77
N ALA A 72 11.97 -14.08 -24.66
CA ALA A 72 12.48 -15.44 -24.73
C ALA A 72 11.38 -16.53 -24.67
N TRP A 73 10.21 -16.22 -24.10
CA TRP A 73 9.13 -17.21 -23.95
C TRP A 73 7.96 -17.02 -24.91
N PHE A 74 7.91 -15.89 -25.58
CA PHE A 74 6.80 -15.52 -26.44
C PHE A 74 7.29 -15.17 -27.85
N ASP A 75 6.48 -15.51 -28.86
CA ASP A 75 6.71 -15.02 -30.22
C ASP A 75 6.38 -13.52 -30.35
N PRO A 76 6.68 -12.89 -31.49
CA PRO A 76 6.36 -11.48 -31.72
C PRO A 76 4.87 -11.12 -31.61
N LYS A 77 3.97 -12.11 -31.70
CA LYS A 77 2.52 -11.94 -31.49
C LYS A 77 2.13 -12.09 -30.02
N GLY A 78 3.09 -12.39 -29.12
CA GLY A 78 2.89 -12.62 -27.69
C GLY A 78 2.20 -13.93 -27.37
N VAL A 79 2.39 -14.96 -28.20
CA VAL A 79 1.96 -16.33 -27.95
C VAL A 79 3.08 -17.09 -27.26
N PHE A 80 2.73 -17.76 -26.14
CA PHE A 80 3.70 -18.55 -25.39
C PHE A 80 4.26 -19.73 -26.20
N GLN A 81 5.56 -19.85 -26.24
CA GLN A 81 6.31 -20.83 -27.03
C GLN A 81 7.01 -21.85 -26.13
N ILE A 82 6.44 -23.03 -25.97
CA ILE A 82 6.98 -24.12 -25.13
C ILE A 82 8.45 -24.42 -25.46
N LYS A 83 8.81 -24.47 -26.76
CA LYS A 83 10.18 -24.75 -27.19
C LYS A 83 11.19 -23.71 -26.69
N LEU A 84 10.79 -22.43 -26.64
CA LEU A 84 11.63 -21.34 -26.16
C LEU A 84 11.75 -21.33 -24.64
N ALA A 85 10.64 -21.60 -23.94
CA ALA A 85 10.60 -21.63 -22.49
C ALA A 85 11.27 -22.87 -21.87
N LYS A 86 11.43 -23.97 -22.65
CA LYS A 86 11.90 -25.27 -22.13
C LYS A 86 13.27 -25.21 -21.46
N SER A 87 14.22 -24.43 -21.98
CA SER A 87 15.54 -24.30 -21.38
C SER A 87 15.51 -23.55 -20.04
N SER A 88 14.70 -22.49 -19.95
CA SER A 88 14.59 -21.64 -18.75
C SER A 88 13.75 -22.28 -17.63
N LEU A 89 12.72 -23.06 -17.99
CA LEU A 89 11.79 -23.67 -17.04
C LEU A 89 12.15 -25.15 -16.73
N LYS A 90 13.26 -25.64 -17.26
CA LYS A 90 13.67 -27.05 -17.17
C LYS A 90 13.76 -27.56 -15.71
N ASP A 91 14.34 -26.79 -14.82
CA ASP A 91 14.55 -27.17 -13.42
C ASP A 91 13.40 -26.72 -12.50
N CYS A 92 12.29 -26.24 -13.08
CA CYS A 92 11.08 -25.86 -12.38
C CYS A 92 11.34 -24.84 -11.26
N PRO A 93 11.55 -23.54 -11.56
CA PRO A 93 11.75 -22.53 -10.54
C PRO A 93 10.55 -22.50 -9.58
N GLY A 94 10.77 -22.09 -8.34
CA GLY A 94 9.71 -22.02 -7.34
C GLY A 94 8.62 -21.02 -7.71
N GLN A 95 9.04 -19.93 -8.40
CA GLN A 95 8.17 -18.81 -8.72
C GLN A 95 8.52 -18.13 -10.04
N ILE A 96 7.50 -17.54 -10.67
CA ILE A 96 7.66 -16.54 -11.76
C ILE A 96 6.87 -15.28 -11.42
N VAL A 97 7.34 -14.11 -11.93
CA VAL A 97 6.71 -12.81 -11.73
C VAL A 97 6.51 -12.06 -13.05
N GLY A 98 5.57 -11.09 -13.08
CA GLY A 98 5.39 -10.16 -14.20
C GLY A 98 4.50 -10.67 -15.35
N LEU A 99 3.75 -11.76 -15.20
CA LEU A 99 2.85 -12.27 -16.25
C LEU A 99 1.70 -11.34 -16.58
N GLY A 100 1.11 -10.67 -15.59
CA GLY A 100 -0.04 -9.78 -15.76
C GLY A 100 0.23 -8.56 -16.63
N GLU A 101 1.51 -8.16 -16.78
CA GLU A 101 1.94 -7.03 -17.59
C GLU A 101 1.95 -7.32 -19.11
N ILE A 102 1.86 -8.59 -19.51
CA ILE A 102 2.05 -9.02 -20.89
C ILE A 102 0.80 -8.79 -21.74
N LYS A 103 -0.37 -9.20 -21.25
CA LYS A 103 -1.65 -9.22 -21.97
C LYS A 103 -2.81 -8.83 -21.06
N GLY A 104 -4.00 -8.64 -21.66
CA GLY A 104 -5.27 -8.45 -20.96
C GLY A 104 -5.66 -9.64 -20.08
N ALA A 105 -6.80 -9.53 -19.40
CA ALA A 105 -7.21 -10.47 -18.35
C ALA A 105 -7.33 -11.92 -18.82
N LYS A 106 -8.06 -12.14 -19.92
CA LYS A 106 -8.28 -13.48 -20.51
C LYS A 106 -7.00 -14.16 -20.98
N GLU A 107 -6.21 -13.42 -21.74
CA GLU A 107 -4.97 -13.94 -22.33
C GLU A 107 -3.92 -14.23 -21.24
N SER A 108 -3.82 -13.39 -20.22
CA SER A 108 -2.89 -13.65 -19.10
C SER A 108 -3.30 -14.89 -18.30
N ALA A 109 -4.58 -15.15 -18.12
CA ALA A 109 -5.09 -16.38 -17.51
C ALA A 109 -4.78 -17.64 -18.37
N LEU A 110 -4.93 -17.54 -19.69
CA LEU A 110 -4.55 -18.62 -20.61
C LEU A 110 -3.05 -18.92 -20.54
N ILE A 111 -2.22 -17.88 -20.53
CA ILE A 111 -0.76 -18.00 -20.43
C ILE A 111 -0.36 -18.64 -19.09
N ALA A 112 -0.96 -18.20 -17.97
CA ALA A 112 -0.72 -18.80 -16.66
C ALA A 112 -1.03 -20.30 -16.66
N ASN A 113 -2.17 -20.71 -17.24
CA ASN A 113 -2.54 -22.12 -17.37
C ASN A 113 -1.55 -22.92 -18.25
N GLN A 114 -1.08 -22.35 -19.36
CA GLN A 114 -0.11 -23.00 -20.24
C GLN A 114 1.23 -23.24 -19.54
N ILE A 115 1.71 -22.24 -18.79
CA ILE A 115 2.97 -22.35 -18.03
C ILE A 115 2.82 -23.37 -16.90
N GLN A 116 1.71 -23.33 -16.13
CA GLN A 116 1.44 -24.32 -15.08
C GLN A 116 1.42 -25.75 -15.64
N LYS A 117 0.67 -25.94 -16.73
CA LYS A 117 0.60 -27.23 -17.41
C LYS A 117 1.98 -27.73 -17.83
N PHE A 118 2.76 -26.85 -18.49
CA PHE A 118 4.11 -27.21 -18.92
C PHE A 118 4.98 -27.66 -17.75
N VAL A 119 5.03 -26.90 -16.66
CA VAL A 119 5.88 -27.19 -15.51
C VAL A 119 5.45 -28.51 -14.82
N ILE A 120 4.16 -28.72 -14.63
CA ILE A 120 3.63 -29.95 -14.02
C ILE A 120 3.94 -31.19 -14.87
N GLU A 121 3.78 -31.11 -16.19
CA GLU A 121 3.97 -32.24 -17.10
C GLU A 121 5.45 -32.57 -17.40
N HIS A 122 6.35 -31.57 -17.27
CA HIS A 122 7.75 -31.73 -17.68
C HIS A 122 8.74 -31.73 -16.51
N SER A 123 8.29 -31.52 -15.28
CA SER A 123 9.12 -31.72 -14.09
C SER A 123 8.90 -33.11 -13.46
N ARG A 124 9.93 -33.66 -12.82
CA ARG A 124 9.91 -35.00 -12.26
C ARG A 124 8.85 -35.22 -11.17
N LEU A 125 8.62 -34.20 -10.36
CA LEU A 125 7.69 -34.23 -9.21
C LEU A 125 6.37 -33.47 -9.45
N GLY A 126 6.20 -32.84 -10.61
CA GLY A 126 4.96 -32.12 -10.95
C GLY A 126 4.62 -30.98 -10.01
N ILE A 127 5.62 -30.30 -9.44
CA ILE A 127 5.40 -29.23 -8.47
C ILE A 127 4.88 -27.97 -9.19
N PRO A 128 3.67 -27.45 -8.85
CA PRO A 128 3.15 -26.23 -9.47
C PRO A 128 3.99 -24.99 -9.14
N LEU A 129 4.03 -24.02 -10.05
CA LEU A 129 4.68 -22.73 -9.84
C LEU A 129 3.87 -21.82 -8.93
N PHE A 130 4.54 -20.98 -8.14
CA PHE A 130 3.96 -19.70 -7.75
C PHE A 130 3.95 -18.74 -8.95
N ILE A 131 2.91 -17.94 -9.07
CA ILE A 131 2.87 -16.75 -9.93
C ILE A 131 2.71 -15.56 -8.99
N GLY A 132 3.74 -14.72 -8.94
CA GLY A 132 3.79 -13.52 -8.08
C GLY A 132 3.55 -12.24 -8.87
N ASN A 133 2.96 -11.23 -8.22
CA ASN A 133 2.86 -9.88 -8.77
C ASN A 133 2.69 -8.82 -7.67
N GLU A 134 2.95 -7.55 -8.01
CA GLU A 134 2.73 -6.42 -7.13
C GLU A 134 1.23 -6.18 -6.88
N MET A 135 0.88 -5.90 -5.61
CA MET A 135 -0.50 -5.68 -5.15
C MET A 135 -0.56 -4.58 -4.10
N LEU A 136 -0.03 -3.40 -4.39
CA LEU A 136 -0.03 -2.26 -3.47
C LEU A 136 -1.36 -1.52 -3.43
N HIS A 137 -1.88 -1.14 -4.60
CA HIS A 137 -3.17 -0.48 -4.74
C HIS A 137 -3.87 -0.85 -6.06
N SER A 138 -3.37 -1.88 -6.72
CA SER A 138 -3.96 -2.59 -7.85
C SER A 138 -3.25 -3.93 -7.99
N HIS A 139 -3.82 -4.86 -8.72
CA HIS A 139 -3.02 -5.92 -9.32
C HIS A 139 -2.21 -5.28 -10.46
N LYS A 140 -0.87 -5.27 -10.39
CA LYS A 140 -0.01 -4.67 -11.44
C LYS A 140 -0.13 -5.43 -12.75
N ALA A 141 -1.26 -5.26 -13.41
CA ALA A 141 -1.61 -5.95 -14.65
C ALA A 141 -2.54 -5.08 -15.51
N LYS A 142 -2.47 -5.28 -16.84
CA LYS A 142 -3.36 -4.57 -17.78
C LYS A 142 -4.83 -4.82 -17.44
N ASP A 143 -5.65 -3.82 -17.65
CA ASP A 143 -7.10 -3.83 -17.45
C ASP A 143 -7.55 -3.92 -15.97
N ALA A 144 -6.62 -4.09 -15.01
CA ALA A 144 -6.93 -4.16 -13.59
C ALA A 144 -7.53 -2.86 -13.06
N THR A 145 -8.38 -2.98 -12.04
CA THR A 145 -8.92 -1.84 -11.31
C THR A 145 -7.81 -1.16 -10.51
N ILE A 146 -7.70 0.17 -10.63
CA ILE A 146 -6.70 0.98 -9.92
C ILE A 146 -7.41 1.82 -8.87
N PHE A 147 -6.98 1.64 -7.64
CA PHE A 147 -7.43 2.35 -6.45
C PHE A 147 -6.49 3.52 -6.13
N PRO A 148 -6.86 4.41 -5.19
CA PRO A 148 -5.92 5.40 -4.67
C PRO A 148 -4.61 4.75 -4.19
N VAL A 149 -3.50 5.45 -4.34
CA VAL A 149 -2.22 5.00 -3.74
C VAL A 149 -2.37 4.80 -2.23
N PRO A 150 -1.57 3.92 -1.59
CA PRO A 150 -1.76 3.55 -0.18
C PRO A 150 -1.84 4.72 0.79
N ILE A 151 -1.08 5.80 0.61
CA ILE A 151 -1.20 7.01 1.44
C ILE A 151 -2.57 7.69 1.29
N GLY A 152 -3.14 7.68 0.07
CA GLY A 152 -4.51 8.14 -0.18
C GLY A 152 -5.53 7.21 0.47
N LEU A 153 -5.37 5.90 0.33
CA LEU A 153 -6.22 4.91 1.02
C LEU A 153 -6.17 5.11 2.54
N ALA A 154 -5.00 5.37 3.11
CA ALA A 154 -4.83 5.63 4.53
C ALA A 154 -5.56 6.90 4.98
N SER A 155 -5.70 7.91 4.12
CA SER A 155 -6.48 9.11 4.39
C SER A 155 -7.97 8.82 4.64
N SER A 156 -8.48 7.67 4.25
CA SER A 156 -9.86 7.24 4.56
C SER A 156 -10.07 6.90 6.03
N TRP A 157 -9.04 6.48 6.76
CA TRP A 157 -9.09 5.96 8.15
C TRP A 157 -10.21 4.92 8.34
N ASN A 158 -10.38 4.05 7.35
CA ASN A 158 -11.50 3.11 7.26
C ASN A 158 -11.00 1.68 6.97
N GLU A 159 -10.87 0.87 8.03
CA GLU A 159 -10.40 -0.52 7.94
C GLU A 159 -11.27 -1.37 7.01
N ASP A 160 -12.60 -1.18 7.04
CA ASP A 160 -13.54 -1.94 6.21
C ASP A 160 -13.35 -1.62 4.72
N LEU A 161 -13.13 -0.34 4.37
CA LEU A 161 -12.85 0.08 3.00
C LEU A 161 -11.50 -0.49 2.51
N ILE A 162 -10.47 -0.45 3.35
CA ILE A 162 -9.17 -1.07 3.03
C ILE A 162 -9.35 -2.56 2.75
N GLY A 163 -10.11 -3.26 3.59
CA GLY A 163 -10.46 -4.66 3.37
C GLY A 163 -11.15 -4.89 2.03
N GLU A 164 -12.17 -4.07 1.69
CA GLU A 164 -12.92 -4.17 0.42
C GLU A 164 -12.01 -3.94 -0.80
N VAL A 165 -11.10 -2.97 -0.73
CA VAL A 165 -10.11 -2.68 -1.78
C VAL A 165 -9.18 -3.87 -2.00
N TYR A 166 -8.52 -4.35 -0.94
CA TYR A 166 -7.55 -5.45 -1.07
C TYR A 166 -8.19 -6.80 -1.39
N LYS A 167 -9.43 -7.03 -0.97
CA LYS A 167 -10.25 -8.15 -1.44
C LYS A 167 -10.47 -8.10 -2.95
N THR A 168 -10.83 -6.92 -3.47
CA THR A 168 -11.05 -6.71 -4.90
C THR A 168 -9.79 -6.97 -5.70
N ILE A 169 -8.64 -6.40 -5.26
CA ILE A 169 -7.34 -6.62 -5.88
C ILE A 169 -7.01 -8.12 -5.92
N ALA A 170 -7.21 -8.83 -4.82
CA ALA A 170 -6.90 -10.25 -4.72
C ALA A 170 -7.83 -11.14 -5.58
N ILE A 171 -9.10 -10.76 -5.74
CA ILE A 171 -10.04 -11.45 -6.63
C ILE A 171 -9.60 -11.30 -8.10
N GLU A 172 -9.25 -10.10 -8.53
CA GLU A 172 -8.74 -9.85 -9.89
C GLU A 172 -7.44 -10.61 -10.15
N ALA A 173 -6.52 -10.58 -9.20
CA ALA A 173 -5.24 -11.26 -9.29
C ALA A 173 -5.40 -12.79 -9.38
N LYS A 174 -6.18 -13.39 -8.46
CA LYS A 174 -6.45 -14.83 -8.47
C LYS A 174 -7.13 -15.28 -9.75
N SER A 175 -8.07 -14.50 -10.29
CA SER A 175 -8.77 -14.84 -11.54
C SER A 175 -7.81 -15.02 -12.73
N ARG A 176 -6.65 -14.35 -12.69
CA ARG A 176 -5.57 -14.43 -13.70
C ARG A 176 -4.51 -15.49 -13.39
N GLY A 177 -4.62 -16.22 -12.26
CA GLY A 177 -3.66 -17.21 -11.83
C GLY A 177 -2.50 -16.66 -10.99
N THR A 178 -2.62 -15.44 -10.41
CA THR A 178 -1.65 -14.95 -9.42
C THR A 178 -1.92 -15.60 -8.07
N HIS A 179 -0.85 -16.07 -7.42
CA HIS A 179 -0.89 -16.84 -6.17
C HIS A 179 -0.26 -16.06 -5.00
N GLN A 180 0.74 -15.23 -5.27
CA GLN A 180 1.44 -14.42 -4.27
C GLN A 180 1.39 -12.93 -4.67
N GLY A 181 0.93 -12.09 -3.76
CA GLY A 181 0.87 -10.65 -3.91
C GLY A 181 1.92 -9.95 -3.06
N TYR A 182 2.75 -9.10 -3.68
CA TYR A 182 3.67 -8.23 -2.97
C TYR A 182 2.91 -6.99 -2.50
N GLY A 183 2.68 -6.93 -1.21
CA GLY A 183 1.88 -5.95 -0.49
C GLY A 183 1.08 -6.58 0.66
N PRO A 184 0.51 -5.72 1.55
CA PRO A 184 0.65 -4.26 1.60
C PRO A 184 2.04 -3.81 2.03
N ASN A 185 2.37 -2.53 1.74
CA ASN A 185 3.54 -1.89 2.32
C ASN A 185 3.22 -1.43 3.75
N LEU A 186 4.00 -1.92 4.72
CA LEU A 186 3.87 -1.62 6.16
C LEU A 186 5.00 -0.72 6.68
N ASP A 187 5.77 -0.10 5.78
CA ASP A 187 6.82 0.83 6.14
C ASP A 187 6.24 2.06 6.86
N ILE A 188 6.93 2.53 7.88
CA ILE A 188 6.60 3.78 8.56
C ILE A 188 7.40 4.91 7.91
N ALA A 189 6.70 5.83 7.25
CA ALA A 189 7.32 6.94 6.53
C ALA A 189 7.73 8.05 7.50
N ARG A 190 9.03 8.18 7.78
CA ARG A 190 9.57 9.19 8.69
C ARG A 190 10.17 10.39 7.97
N ASP A 191 10.72 10.21 6.80
CA ASP A 191 11.21 11.31 5.96
C ASP A 191 10.27 11.52 4.77
N LEU A 192 9.67 12.70 4.68
CA LEU A 192 8.68 13.05 3.65
C LEU A 192 9.30 13.20 2.25
N ARG A 193 10.62 13.23 2.15
CA ARG A 193 11.36 13.30 0.88
C ARG A 193 11.56 11.92 0.24
N TRP A 194 11.32 10.85 0.99
CA TRP A 194 11.52 9.49 0.53
C TRP A 194 10.62 9.13 -0.67
N GLY A 195 11.21 8.56 -1.74
CA GLY A 195 10.51 8.29 -2.99
C GLY A 195 9.40 7.23 -2.90
N ASN A 196 9.47 6.30 -1.92
CA ASN A 196 8.44 5.28 -1.70
C ASN A 196 7.28 5.76 -0.80
N PHE A 197 7.21 7.04 -0.50
CA PHE A 197 6.24 7.60 0.44
C PHE A 197 4.78 7.24 0.08
N SER A 198 4.40 7.40 -1.18
CA SER A 198 3.03 7.16 -1.66
C SER A 198 2.55 5.72 -1.47
N THR A 199 3.48 4.76 -1.36
CA THR A 199 3.16 3.33 -1.22
C THR A 199 2.89 2.90 0.22
N THR A 200 3.06 3.81 1.21
CA THR A 200 2.87 3.55 2.65
C THR A 200 1.49 3.98 3.15
N PHE A 201 1.11 3.51 4.33
CA PHE A 201 -0.07 4.02 5.04
C PHE A 201 0.24 5.21 5.98
N GLY A 202 1.44 5.79 5.90
CA GLY A 202 1.81 7.02 6.59
C GLY A 202 2.84 6.87 7.71
N GLU A 203 2.80 7.82 8.66
CA GLU A 203 3.84 7.97 9.68
C GLU A 203 3.56 7.23 11.00
N ASP A 204 2.33 6.78 11.22
CA ASP A 204 1.90 6.27 12.52
C ASP A 204 1.87 4.73 12.60
N PRO A 205 2.59 4.12 13.57
CA PRO A 205 2.66 2.66 13.69
C PRO A 205 1.31 1.99 13.95
N TYR A 206 0.39 2.64 14.68
CA TYR A 206 -0.91 2.05 15.01
C TYR A 206 -1.85 2.08 13.79
N LEU A 207 -1.94 3.22 13.10
CA LEU A 207 -2.74 3.35 11.88
C LEU A 207 -2.27 2.35 10.81
N VAL A 208 -0.96 2.31 10.54
CA VAL A 208 -0.36 1.36 9.58
C VAL A 208 -0.64 -0.08 9.98
N SER A 209 -0.57 -0.42 11.28
CA SER A 209 -0.90 -1.77 11.78
C SER A 209 -2.34 -2.15 11.48
N LYS A 210 -3.30 -1.28 11.79
CA LYS A 210 -4.73 -1.56 11.63
C LYS A 210 -5.11 -1.70 10.15
N LEU A 211 -4.68 -0.77 9.32
CA LEU A 211 -4.95 -0.82 7.88
C LEU A 211 -4.22 -2.00 7.22
N GLY A 212 -2.98 -2.29 7.62
CA GLY A 212 -2.21 -3.43 7.14
C GLY A 212 -2.86 -4.77 7.47
N VAL A 213 -3.36 -4.93 8.70
CA VAL A 213 -4.09 -6.15 9.13
C VAL A 213 -5.37 -6.33 8.32
N ALA A 214 -6.15 -5.26 8.10
CA ALA A 214 -7.36 -5.31 7.26
C ALA A 214 -7.04 -5.73 5.83
N ALA A 215 -6.01 -5.15 5.22
CA ALA A 215 -5.55 -5.48 3.88
C ALA A 215 -5.14 -6.96 3.76
N ILE A 216 -4.27 -7.45 4.64
CA ILE A 216 -3.73 -8.81 4.61
C ILE A 216 -4.84 -9.85 4.79
N LYS A 217 -5.74 -9.66 5.76
CA LYS A 217 -6.86 -10.58 6.01
C LYS A 217 -7.71 -10.76 4.76
N GLU A 218 -8.05 -9.66 4.09
CA GLU A 218 -8.91 -9.71 2.91
C GLU A 218 -8.18 -10.17 1.64
N MET A 219 -6.89 -9.91 1.50
CA MET A 219 -6.08 -10.54 0.44
C MET A 219 -6.06 -12.06 0.58
N GLN A 220 -5.79 -12.55 1.78
CA GLN A 220 -5.66 -13.99 2.03
C GLN A 220 -7.02 -14.69 2.10
N GLY A 221 -8.06 -13.99 2.58
CA GLY A 221 -9.40 -14.53 2.75
C GLY A 221 -9.53 -15.45 3.97
N SER A 222 -10.76 -15.83 4.31
CA SER A 222 -11.12 -16.62 5.50
C SER A 222 -11.47 -18.08 5.21
N GLY A 223 -11.35 -18.52 3.94
CA GLY A 223 -11.66 -19.89 3.55
C GLY A 223 -10.57 -20.90 3.93
N PRO A 224 -10.82 -22.21 3.74
CA PRO A 224 -9.85 -23.28 4.03
C PRO A 224 -8.61 -23.21 3.13
N GLN A 225 -8.71 -22.57 1.98
CA GLN A 225 -7.61 -22.28 1.08
C GLN A 225 -7.40 -20.76 1.00
N LEU A 226 -6.13 -20.35 0.96
CA LEU A 226 -5.80 -18.92 0.76
C LEU A 226 -6.28 -18.45 -0.63
N ARG A 227 -6.80 -17.22 -0.69
CA ARG A 227 -7.13 -16.57 -1.97
C ARG A 227 -5.84 -16.23 -2.72
N VAL A 228 -4.99 -15.45 -2.09
CA VAL A 228 -3.64 -15.07 -2.53
C VAL A 228 -2.76 -15.02 -1.28
N LEU A 229 -1.51 -15.41 -1.37
CA LEU A 229 -0.53 -15.25 -0.29
C LEU A 229 -0.12 -13.77 -0.24
N ALA A 230 -0.50 -13.04 0.80
CA ALA A 230 -0.01 -11.69 1.03
C ALA A 230 1.46 -11.71 1.46
N THR A 231 2.27 -10.82 0.90
CA THR A 231 3.68 -10.64 1.25
C THR A 231 3.88 -9.18 1.67
N ALA A 232 3.74 -8.93 2.97
CA ALA A 232 3.91 -7.59 3.52
C ALA A 232 5.36 -7.12 3.43
N MET A 233 5.61 -5.83 3.20
CA MET A 233 6.93 -5.26 2.94
C MET A 233 7.08 -3.85 3.51
N HIS A 234 8.31 -3.34 3.75
CA HIS A 234 9.58 -4.06 3.67
C HIS A 234 10.12 -4.24 5.09
N PHE A 235 10.30 -5.47 5.55
CA PHE A 235 10.73 -5.74 6.91
C PHE A 235 12.18 -5.31 7.14
N GLY A 236 12.40 -4.34 8.05
CA GLY A 236 13.74 -3.83 8.37
C GLY A 236 13.89 -2.31 8.37
N ALA A 237 12.82 -1.56 8.70
CA ALA A 237 12.82 -0.10 8.86
C ALA A 237 13.13 0.70 7.58
N ASN A 238 12.65 0.24 6.42
CA ASN A 238 12.90 0.86 5.11
C ASN A 238 12.47 2.34 4.99
N GLY A 239 11.50 2.81 5.77
CA GLY A 239 11.04 4.21 5.79
C GLY A 239 11.83 5.14 6.72
N ALA A 240 12.93 4.66 7.32
CA ALA A 240 13.76 5.41 8.27
C ALA A 240 15.13 5.81 7.70
N ASN A 241 15.29 5.74 6.39
CA ASN A 241 16.58 5.95 5.73
C ASN A 241 17.07 7.38 5.92
N ASP A 242 18.35 7.53 6.18
CA ASP A 242 19.01 8.82 6.35
C ASP A 242 18.80 9.72 5.13
N GLY A 243 18.35 10.96 5.39
CA GLY A 243 18.09 11.96 4.36
C GLY A 243 16.96 11.60 3.38
N GLY A 244 16.13 10.60 3.69
CA GLY A 244 15.05 10.14 2.81
C GLY A 244 15.54 9.38 1.57
N HIS A 245 16.80 8.90 1.55
CA HIS A 245 17.33 8.15 0.42
C HIS A 245 16.88 6.70 0.44
N ASN A 246 16.21 6.27 -0.60
CA ASN A 246 15.72 4.90 -0.70
C ASN A 246 16.87 3.87 -0.68
N GLY A 247 16.79 2.89 0.23
CA GLY A 247 17.86 1.91 0.46
C GLY A 247 19.08 2.46 1.21
N GLY A 248 19.03 3.71 1.70
CA GLY A 248 20.05 4.30 2.52
C GLY A 248 20.13 3.70 3.93
N PRO A 249 21.15 4.08 4.73
CA PRO A 249 21.30 3.61 6.10
C PRO A 249 20.09 3.93 6.99
N ALA A 250 19.80 3.06 7.95
CA ALA A 250 18.78 3.28 8.98
C ALA A 250 19.41 3.14 10.36
N GLU A 251 19.97 4.26 10.87
CA GLU A 251 20.60 4.30 12.17
C GLU A 251 19.61 4.52 13.30
N MET A 252 19.44 3.52 14.16
CA MET A 252 18.52 3.64 15.30
C MET A 252 18.82 2.66 16.42
N SER A 253 18.28 2.98 17.63
CA SER A 253 18.33 2.04 18.75
C SER A 253 17.36 0.87 18.55
N ASP A 254 17.65 -0.29 19.17
CA ASP A 254 16.74 -1.44 19.21
C ASP A 254 15.34 -1.06 19.77
N ARG A 255 15.28 -0.17 20.77
CA ARG A 255 14.01 0.36 21.29
C ARG A 255 13.22 1.08 20.20
N MET A 256 13.83 1.97 19.43
CA MET A 256 13.14 2.68 18.34
C MET A 256 12.65 1.72 17.26
N PHE A 257 13.46 0.74 16.88
CA PHE A 257 13.05 -0.29 15.93
C PHE A 257 11.83 -1.07 16.44
N ARG A 258 11.85 -1.54 17.70
CA ARG A 258 10.79 -2.34 18.31
C ARG A 258 9.49 -1.57 18.59
N GLU A 259 9.56 -0.26 18.84
CA GLU A 259 8.40 0.58 19.18
C GLU A 259 7.78 1.30 17.98
N VAL A 260 8.54 1.53 16.92
CA VAL A 260 8.07 2.30 15.77
C VAL A 260 7.93 1.45 14.51
N PHE A 261 8.97 0.70 14.13
CA PHE A 261 9.01 0.02 12.83
C PHE A 261 8.54 -1.44 12.88
N LEU A 262 8.67 -2.11 14.02
CA LEU A 262 8.24 -3.48 14.21
C LEU A 262 6.72 -3.67 14.41
N PRO A 263 5.96 -2.75 15.05
CA PRO A 263 4.55 -2.98 15.38
C PRO A 263 3.65 -3.38 14.21
N PRO A 264 3.72 -2.76 13.01
CA PRO A 264 2.90 -3.19 11.88
C PRO A 264 3.15 -4.64 11.45
N PHE A 265 4.42 -5.05 11.43
CA PHE A 265 4.78 -6.44 11.09
C PHE A 265 4.39 -7.42 12.19
N LYS A 266 4.52 -7.02 13.46
CA LYS A 266 4.05 -7.82 14.61
C LYS A 266 2.54 -8.05 14.55
N ALA A 267 1.77 -7.00 14.19
CA ALA A 267 0.32 -7.10 13.97
C ALA A 267 -0.01 -7.99 12.76
N ALA A 268 0.68 -7.82 11.64
CA ALA A 268 0.53 -8.66 10.45
C ALA A 268 0.76 -10.14 10.75
N ILE A 269 1.77 -10.48 11.56
CA ILE A 269 2.08 -11.86 11.96
C ILE A 269 1.02 -12.39 12.93
N LYS A 270 0.71 -11.64 13.98
CA LYS A 270 -0.13 -12.12 15.08
C LYS A 270 -1.63 -12.12 14.77
N GLU A 271 -2.12 -11.02 14.14
CA GLU A 271 -3.54 -10.78 13.93
C GLU A 271 -4.02 -11.21 12.53
N ALA A 272 -3.17 -11.05 11.48
CA ALA A 272 -3.53 -11.36 10.11
C ALA A 272 -2.89 -12.66 9.59
N LYS A 273 -1.97 -13.30 10.33
CA LYS A 273 -1.27 -14.53 9.92
C LYS A 273 -0.67 -14.40 8.52
N VAL A 274 0.05 -13.32 8.28
CA VAL A 274 0.65 -13.01 6.97
C VAL A 274 1.53 -14.15 6.48
N GLY A 275 1.30 -14.57 5.23
CA GLY A 275 1.99 -15.74 4.66
C GLY A 275 3.40 -15.46 4.15
N GLY A 276 3.71 -14.22 3.77
CA GLY A 276 5.03 -13.80 3.30
C GLY A 276 5.46 -12.46 3.92
N LEU A 277 6.76 -12.26 4.07
CA LEU A 277 7.39 -10.98 4.40
C LEU A 277 8.54 -10.75 3.43
N MET A 278 8.58 -9.57 2.79
CA MET A 278 9.71 -9.13 1.98
C MET A 278 10.63 -8.25 2.83
N VAL A 279 11.94 -8.51 2.78
CA VAL A 279 12.93 -7.76 3.56
C VAL A 279 13.28 -6.43 2.88
N ALA A 280 13.74 -5.48 3.67
CA ALA A 280 14.12 -4.14 3.20
C ALA A 280 15.48 -4.13 2.48
N TYR A 281 15.70 -3.12 1.62
CA TYR A 281 16.99 -2.92 0.92
C TYR A 281 18.07 -2.36 1.82
N ASN A 282 17.69 -1.55 2.81
CA ASN A 282 18.63 -0.83 3.67
C ASN A 282 19.43 -1.75 4.61
N GLU A 283 20.45 -1.18 5.18
CA GLU A 283 21.08 -1.72 6.37
C GLU A 283 20.41 -1.15 7.63
N LEU A 284 20.49 -1.86 8.74
CA LEU A 284 20.06 -1.42 10.06
C LEU A 284 21.25 -1.45 11.00
N SER A 285 21.68 -0.27 11.44
CA SER A 285 22.83 -0.09 12.33
C SER A 285 24.06 -0.87 11.83
N GLY A 286 24.43 -0.67 10.56
CA GLY A 286 25.59 -1.23 9.90
C GLY A 286 25.42 -2.65 9.34
N ILE A 287 24.27 -3.32 9.51
CA ILE A 287 24.05 -4.69 9.02
C ILE A 287 22.94 -4.70 7.95
N PRO A 288 23.24 -4.96 6.66
CA PRO A 288 22.22 -5.09 5.62
C PRO A 288 21.18 -6.13 5.99
N ILE A 289 19.88 -5.81 5.82
CA ILE A 289 18.80 -6.70 6.26
C ILE A 289 18.91 -8.07 5.63
N HIS A 290 19.32 -8.19 4.36
CA HIS A 290 19.51 -9.46 3.68
C HIS A 290 20.58 -10.38 4.31
N ALA A 291 21.43 -9.87 5.19
CA ALA A 291 22.42 -10.62 5.95
C ALA A 291 22.21 -10.53 7.48
N ASN A 292 21.14 -9.83 7.93
CA ASN A 292 20.93 -9.54 9.34
C ASN A 292 20.25 -10.71 10.09
N LYS A 293 21.08 -11.68 10.50
CA LYS A 293 20.63 -12.84 11.26
C LYS A 293 19.94 -12.48 12.59
N PRO A 294 20.43 -11.54 13.42
CA PRO A 294 19.73 -11.07 14.61
C PRO A 294 18.27 -10.65 14.35
N VAL A 295 18.04 -9.89 13.26
CA VAL A 295 16.70 -9.39 12.92
C VAL A 295 15.84 -10.48 12.26
N LEU A 296 16.37 -11.22 11.29
CA LEU A 296 15.56 -12.18 10.52
C LEU A 296 15.42 -13.54 11.23
N TYR A 297 16.45 -14.01 11.91
CA TYR A 297 16.39 -15.30 12.59
C TYR A 297 16.04 -15.16 14.06
N ASP A 298 16.78 -14.36 14.83
CA ASP A 298 16.58 -14.34 16.29
C ASP A 298 15.29 -13.60 16.65
N LEU A 299 15.01 -12.41 16.10
CA LEU A 299 13.79 -11.69 16.35
C LEU A 299 12.60 -12.30 15.59
N LEU A 300 12.68 -12.39 14.24
CA LEU A 300 11.50 -12.75 13.45
C LEU A 300 11.13 -14.23 13.59
N ARG A 301 12.09 -15.16 13.41
CA ARG A 301 11.81 -16.61 13.50
C ARG A 301 11.60 -17.10 14.93
N ARG A 302 12.47 -16.68 15.88
CA ARG A 302 12.45 -17.23 17.25
C ARG A 302 11.55 -16.45 18.19
N GLU A 303 11.73 -15.12 18.31
CA GLU A 303 10.97 -14.32 19.28
C GLU A 303 9.50 -14.14 18.82
N LEU A 304 9.26 -13.80 17.55
CA LEU A 304 7.92 -13.63 16.99
C LEU A 304 7.26 -14.93 16.52
N ASN A 305 8.02 -16.03 16.46
CA ASN A 305 7.58 -17.35 15.99
C ASN A 305 6.97 -17.32 14.58
N TYR A 306 7.59 -16.56 13.67
CA TYR A 306 7.11 -16.43 12.29
C TYR A 306 7.52 -17.63 11.42
N ASP A 307 6.52 -18.36 10.89
CA ASP A 307 6.73 -19.53 10.03
C ASP A 307 6.27 -19.33 8.55
N GLY A 308 6.02 -18.08 8.16
CA GLY A 308 5.76 -17.72 6.76
C GLY A 308 7.05 -17.60 5.93
N ILE A 309 6.91 -17.35 4.62
CA ILE A 309 8.03 -17.20 3.69
C ILE A 309 8.72 -15.85 3.91
N ILE A 310 10.05 -15.83 4.04
CA ILE A 310 10.85 -14.60 3.95
C ILE A 310 11.38 -14.50 2.52
N VAL A 311 11.01 -13.40 1.85
CA VAL A 311 11.37 -13.12 0.46
C VAL A 311 12.43 -12.02 0.43
N SER A 312 13.46 -12.16 -0.39
CA SER A 312 14.40 -11.06 -0.63
C SER A 312 13.72 -9.91 -1.37
N SER A 313 14.27 -8.69 -1.29
CA SER A 313 13.98 -7.66 -2.29
C SER A 313 14.59 -8.04 -3.64
N ARG A 314 14.10 -7.42 -4.73
CA ARG A 314 14.66 -7.63 -6.07
C ARG A 314 16.13 -7.25 -6.10
N ARG A 315 17.01 -8.15 -6.53
CA ARG A 315 18.48 -8.00 -6.49
C ARG A 315 19.07 -7.84 -5.07
N GLY A 316 18.26 -7.86 -4.01
CA GLY A 316 18.72 -7.53 -2.67
C GLY A 316 19.84 -8.42 -2.15
N ILE A 317 19.87 -9.71 -2.52
CA ILE A 317 20.98 -10.59 -2.15
C ILE A 317 22.26 -10.18 -2.91
N SER A 318 22.17 -9.84 -4.20
CA SER A 318 23.32 -9.41 -4.98
C SER A 318 23.87 -8.06 -4.53
N GLU A 319 23.05 -7.22 -3.91
CA GLU A 319 23.46 -5.93 -3.35
C GLU A 319 24.40 -6.06 -2.13
N LEU A 320 24.44 -7.22 -1.49
CA LEU A 320 25.48 -7.51 -0.48
C LEU A 320 26.90 -7.42 -1.08
N VAL A 321 27.04 -7.67 -2.39
CA VAL A 321 28.30 -7.54 -3.13
C VAL A 321 28.44 -6.14 -3.72
N THR A 322 27.39 -5.64 -4.40
CA THR A 322 27.51 -4.46 -5.30
C THR A 322 27.24 -3.13 -4.63
N ASN A 323 26.50 -3.13 -3.52
CA ASN A 323 26.07 -1.92 -2.82
C ASN A 323 26.59 -1.86 -1.37
N HIS A 324 26.44 -2.96 -0.63
CA HIS A 324 26.80 -3.01 0.79
C HIS A 324 28.25 -3.44 1.04
N PHE A 325 28.92 -4.07 0.05
CA PHE A 325 30.33 -4.49 0.09
C PHE A 325 30.71 -5.38 1.29
N ILE A 326 29.75 -6.24 1.75
CA ILE A 326 29.98 -7.21 2.83
C ILE A 326 30.19 -8.65 2.34
N ALA A 327 30.08 -8.87 1.05
CA ALA A 327 30.39 -10.12 0.37
C ALA A 327 31.33 -9.86 -0.81
N VAL A 328 32.28 -10.76 -1.04
CA VAL A 328 33.25 -10.63 -2.14
C VAL A 328 32.67 -11.10 -3.48
N ASP A 329 31.66 -11.99 -3.44
CA ASP A 329 30.99 -12.56 -4.61
C ASP A 329 29.58 -13.08 -4.28
N GLN A 330 28.85 -13.52 -5.29
CA GLN A 330 27.48 -14.06 -5.13
C GLN A 330 27.44 -15.36 -4.31
N TYR A 331 28.54 -16.13 -4.26
CA TYR A 331 28.66 -17.32 -3.45
C TYR A 331 28.62 -16.99 -1.95
N GLN A 332 29.39 -15.97 -1.54
CA GLN A 332 29.37 -15.50 -0.16
C GLN A 332 28.04 -14.81 0.18
N ALA A 333 27.48 -14.03 -0.74
CA ALA A 333 26.17 -13.40 -0.57
C ALA A 333 25.06 -14.43 -0.32
N ALA A 334 25.00 -15.52 -1.10
CA ALA A 334 24.08 -16.61 -0.90
C ALA A 334 24.22 -17.26 0.49
N LYS A 335 25.46 -17.47 0.94
CA LYS A 335 25.76 -18.04 2.26
C LYS A 335 25.27 -17.13 3.40
N LEU A 336 25.47 -15.83 3.28
CA LEU A 336 24.99 -14.85 4.27
C LEU A 336 23.44 -14.84 4.31
N ALA A 337 22.79 -14.75 3.16
CA ALA A 337 21.34 -14.65 3.05
C ALA A 337 20.61 -15.88 3.58
N ILE A 338 21.04 -17.09 3.22
CA ILE A 338 20.40 -18.32 3.72
C ILE A 338 20.62 -18.52 5.23
N ASN A 339 21.78 -18.11 5.76
CA ASN A 339 22.06 -18.15 7.19
C ASN A 339 21.26 -17.10 7.97
N ALA A 340 20.86 -16.00 7.32
CA ALA A 340 19.93 -15.02 7.85
C ALA A 340 18.45 -15.48 7.75
N SER A 341 18.16 -16.63 7.11
CA SER A 341 16.82 -17.22 6.97
C SER A 341 15.95 -16.65 5.86
N ILE A 342 16.52 -16.13 4.78
CA ILE A 342 15.79 -15.79 3.56
C ILE A 342 15.46 -17.09 2.83
N ASP A 343 14.15 -17.29 2.52
CA ASP A 343 13.65 -18.53 1.92
C ASP A 343 13.57 -18.46 0.39
N LEU A 344 13.20 -17.32 -0.17
CA LEU A 344 12.92 -17.15 -1.59
C LEU A 344 13.69 -15.94 -2.15
N GLU A 345 14.52 -16.18 -3.14
CA GLU A 345 15.26 -15.14 -3.87
C GLU A 345 14.39 -14.53 -4.96
N MET A 346 14.29 -13.19 -4.98
CA MET A 346 13.64 -12.44 -6.05
C MET A 346 14.55 -12.31 -7.28
N PRO A 347 14.00 -12.01 -8.49
CA PRO A 347 14.75 -12.02 -9.73
C PRO A 347 15.97 -11.11 -9.76
N ASP A 348 16.86 -11.40 -10.70
CA ASP A 348 18.06 -10.61 -11.07
C ASP A 348 19.22 -10.67 -10.06
N SER A 349 19.18 -11.58 -9.08
CA SER A 349 20.32 -11.84 -8.19
C SER A 349 21.16 -13.04 -8.65
N ASN A 350 20.51 -14.19 -8.91
CA ASN A 350 21.12 -15.48 -9.26
C ASN A 350 22.14 -15.98 -8.20
N SER A 351 22.02 -15.51 -6.96
CA SER A 351 22.91 -15.88 -5.87
C SER A 351 22.62 -17.30 -5.37
N TYR A 352 21.32 -17.67 -5.32
CA TYR A 352 20.92 -18.96 -4.75
C TYR A 352 21.28 -20.17 -5.61
N GLU A 353 21.69 -20.01 -6.87
CA GLU A 353 22.32 -21.09 -7.65
C GLU A 353 23.57 -21.66 -6.94
N HIS A 354 24.29 -20.84 -6.18
CA HIS A 354 25.45 -21.25 -5.41
C HIS A 354 25.15 -22.11 -4.18
N LEU A 355 23.89 -22.16 -3.71
CA LEU A 355 23.49 -22.99 -2.56
C LEU A 355 23.78 -24.47 -2.77
N ILE A 356 23.68 -24.98 -4.00
CA ILE A 356 23.98 -26.36 -4.36
C ILE A 356 25.45 -26.67 -4.01
N LYS A 357 26.38 -25.79 -4.39
CA LYS A 357 27.81 -25.96 -4.10
C LYS A 357 28.06 -25.84 -2.61
N LEU A 358 27.48 -24.85 -1.93
CA LEU A 358 27.63 -24.61 -0.49
C LEU A 358 27.21 -25.83 0.35
N VAL A 359 26.14 -26.54 -0.05
CA VAL A 359 25.71 -27.79 0.61
C VAL A 359 26.70 -28.93 0.31
N LYS A 360 27.12 -29.10 -0.96
CA LYS A 360 28.06 -30.18 -1.38
C LYS A 360 29.43 -30.02 -0.72
N THR A 361 29.91 -28.82 -0.48
CA THR A 361 31.15 -28.50 0.25
C THR A 361 30.98 -28.49 1.78
N LYS A 362 29.77 -28.73 2.28
CA LYS A 362 29.41 -28.69 3.72
C LYS A 362 29.62 -27.33 4.41
N GLU A 363 29.65 -26.24 3.66
CA GLU A 363 29.75 -24.90 4.22
C GLU A 363 28.43 -24.39 4.82
N ILE A 364 27.31 -24.95 4.37
CA ILE A 364 25.99 -24.78 4.98
C ILE A 364 25.33 -26.14 5.19
N PRO A 365 24.54 -26.31 6.26
CA PRO A 365 23.75 -27.52 6.45
C PRO A 365 22.60 -27.59 5.43
N GLU A 366 22.35 -28.75 4.83
CA GLU A 366 21.16 -28.97 3.97
C GLU A 366 19.86 -28.69 4.73
N LEU A 367 19.86 -28.80 6.05
CA LEU A 367 18.72 -28.44 6.91
C LEU A 367 18.22 -27.00 6.69
N ASN A 368 19.10 -26.04 6.37
CA ASN A 368 18.69 -24.66 6.07
C ASN A 368 17.86 -24.60 4.79
N ILE A 369 18.29 -25.35 3.76
CA ILE A 369 17.53 -25.48 2.51
C ILE A 369 16.17 -26.16 2.76
N ASN A 370 16.19 -27.27 3.51
CA ASN A 370 14.98 -28.02 3.84
C ASN A 370 13.93 -27.16 4.57
N LYS A 371 14.36 -26.31 5.53
CA LYS A 371 13.46 -25.36 6.23
C LYS A 371 12.84 -24.33 5.28
N ALA A 372 13.61 -23.76 4.37
CA ALA A 372 13.12 -22.80 3.38
C ALA A 372 12.12 -23.45 2.43
N VAL A 373 12.47 -24.57 1.85
CA VAL A 373 11.61 -25.31 0.91
C VAL A 373 10.32 -25.80 1.60
N THR A 374 10.41 -26.24 2.86
CA THR A 374 9.21 -26.63 3.65
C THR A 374 8.18 -25.49 3.68
N ARG A 375 8.59 -24.23 3.94
CA ARG A 375 7.68 -23.07 3.97
C ARG A 375 7.09 -22.78 2.61
N ILE A 376 7.89 -22.85 1.56
CA ILE A 376 7.45 -22.63 0.18
C ILE A 376 6.43 -23.67 -0.24
N LEU A 377 6.71 -24.97 0.00
CA LEU A 377 5.79 -26.07 -0.32
C LEU A 377 4.49 -25.98 0.49
N LYS A 378 4.59 -25.68 1.80
CA LYS A 378 3.41 -25.49 2.66
C LYS A 378 2.49 -24.40 2.11
N ALA A 379 3.03 -23.27 1.68
CA ALA A 379 2.24 -22.21 1.07
C ALA A 379 1.58 -22.64 -0.24
N LYS A 380 2.26 -23.43 -1.09
CA LYS A 380 1.68 -23.98 -2.32
C LYS A 380 0.50 -24.91 -2.03
N PHE A 381 0.59 -25.75 -1.00
CA PHE A 381 -0.54 -26.59 -0.56
C PHE A 381 -1.70 -25.76 0.01
N LEU A 382 -1.43 -24.76 0.84
CA LEU A 382 -2.47 -23.89 1.41
C LEU A 382 -3.19 -23.07 0.34
N LEU A 383 -2.56 -22.76 -0.77
CA LEU A 383 -3.16 -22.11 -1.94
C LEU A 383 -3.97 -23.09 -2.82
N GLY A 384 -3.91 -24.41 -2.55
CA GLY A 384 -4.60 -25.45 -3.31
C GLY A 384 -4.01 -25.70 -4.70
N LEU A 385 -2.72 -25.37 -4.91
CA LEU A 385 -2.11 -25.47 -6.24
C LEU A 385 -1.95 -26.92 -6.74
N PHE A 386 -1.81 -27.88 -5.83
CA PHE A 386 -1.74 -29.30 -6.19
C PHE A 386 -3.10 -29.88 -6.57
N GLU A 387 -4.20 -29.30 -6.06
CA GLU A 387 -5.57 -29.71 -6.34
C GLU A 387 -6.11 -29.02 -7.60
N ASN A 388 -5.85 -27.72 -7.72
CA ASN A 388 -6.36 -26.91 -8.83
C ASN A 388 -5.37 -25.79 -9.21
N PRO A 389 -4.37 -26.05 -10.05
CA PRO A 389 -3.37 -25.07 -10.50
C PRO A 389 -3.89 -24.13 -11.59
N TYR A 390 -5.08 -24.35 -12.13
CA TYR A 390 -5.62 -23.63 -13.29
C TYR A 390 -6.72 -22.65 -12.93
N VAL A 391 -6.89 -21.63 -13.77
CA VAL A 391 -7.92 -20.61 -13.65
C VAL A 391 -8.82 -20.57 -14.88
N ASN A 392 -10.04 -20.01 -14.73
CA ASN A 392 -10.97 -19.86 -15.84
C ASN A 392 -10.75 -18.53 -16.59
N PRO A 393 -10.28 -18.51 -17.84
CA PRO A 393 -9.98 -17.28 -18.59
C PRO A 393 -11.23 -16.41 -18.86
N VAL A 394 -12.40 -17.02 -19.03
CA VAL A 394 -13.65 -16.27 -19.23
C VAL A 394 -14.05 -15.56 -17.92
N PHE A 395 -13.90 -16.22 -16.80
CA PHE A 395 -14.13 -15.60 -15.49
C PHE A 395 -13.15 -14.42 -15.24
N ALA A 396 -11.88 -14.55 -15.63
CA ALA A 396 -10.91 -13.46 -15.53
C ALA A 396 -11.35 -12.24 -16.36
N GLU A 397 -11.80 -12.44 -17.61
CA GLU A 397 -12.29 -11.38 -18.49
C GLU A 397 -13.53 -10.65 -17.92
N GLN A 398 -14.42 -11.40 -17.27
CA GLN A 398 -15.66 -10.84 -16.67
C GLN A 398 -15.42 -10.13 -15.32
N THR A 399 -14.36 -10.52 -14.61
CA THR A 399 -14.08 -10.05 -13.25
C THR A 399 -13.20 -8.81 -13.22
N VAL A 400 -12.14 -8.80 -14.05
CA VAL A 400 -11.14 -7.74 -14.02
C VAL A 400 -11.72 -6.44 -14.58
N GLY A 401 -11.60 -5.34 -13.83
CA GLY A 401 -12.08 -4.03 -14.22
C GLY A 401 -13.62 -3.92 -14.35
N CYS A 402 -14.37 -4.86 -13.75
CA CYS A 402 -15.85 -4.86 -13.84
C CYS A 402 -16.45 -3.65 -13.11
N GLN A 403 -17.74 -3.37 -13.40
CA GLN A 403 -18.45 -2.21 -12.86
C GLN A 403 -18.47 -2.17 -11.32
N ASN A 404 -18.61 -3.32 -10.66
CA ASN A 404 -18.61 -3.37 -9.19
C ASN A 404 -17.24 -3.00 -8.62
N HIS A 405 -16.14 -3.42 -9.26
CA HIS A 405 -14.79 -3.06 -8.85
C HIS A 405 -14.50 -1.57 -9.06
N ARG A 406 -15.01 -1.00 -10.16
CA ARG A 406 -14.96 0.45 -10.41
C ARG A 406 -15.73 1.24 -9.35
N TYR A 407 -16.88 0.74 -8.90
CA TYR A 407 -17.62 1.38 -7.81
C TYR A 407 -16.82 1.40 -6.50
N VAL A 408 -16.11 0.32 -6.17
CA VAL A 408 -15.21 0.29 -5.01
C VAL A 408 -14.07 1.30 -5.19
N SER A 409 -13.51 1.44 -6.40
CA SER A 409 -12.48 2.45 -6.69
C SER A 409 -13.00 3.88 -6.51
N LEU A 410 -14.22 4.19 -6.97
CA LEU A 410 -14.86 5.49 -6.76
C LEU A 410 -15.10 5.77 -5.28
N LYS A 411 -15.63 4.81 -4.53
CA LYS A 411 -15.83 4.91 -3.08
C LYS A 411 -14.50 5.19 -2.36
N ALA A 412 -13.44 4.45 -2.71
CA ALA A 412 -12.12 4.65 -2.15
C ALA A 412 -11.54 6.03 -2.49
N ALA A 413 -11.66 6.49 -3.73
CA ALA A 413 -11.23 7.82 -4.15
C ALA A 413 -11.98 8.92 -3.38
N SER A 414 -13.30 8.79 -3.22
CA SER A 414 -14.14 9.76 -2.52
C SER A 414 -13.81 9.86 -1.02
N GLU A 415 -13.52 8.73 -0.36
CA GLU A 415 -13.18 8.71 1.08
C GLU A 415 -11.71 9.09 1.35
N SER A 416 -10.85 9.06 0.34
CA SER A 416 -9.42 9.39 0.43
C SER A 416 -9.14 10.89 0.35
N ILE A 417 -10.00 11.67 -0.32
CA ILE A 417 -9.78 13.10 -0.51
C ILE A 417 -9.99 13.85 0.81
N VAL A 418 -9.01 14.67 1.18
CA VAL A 418 -8.99 15.48 2.41
C VAL A 418 -9.27 16.94 2.09
N LEU A 419 -10.27 17.54 2.73
CA LEU A 419 -10.50 18.96 2.67
C LEU A 419 -9.57 19.67 3.68
N LEU A 420 -8.55 20.37 3.19
CA LEU A 420 -7.56 21.05 4.03
C LEU A 420 -7.97 22.49 4.36
N LYS A 421 -8.67 23.17 3.46
CA LYS A 421 -9.11 24.56 3.63
C LYS A 421 -10.44 24.79 2.92
N ASN A 422 -11.32 25.63 3.51
CA ASN A 422 -12.59 26.03 2.90
C ASN A 422 -13.07 27.37 3.45
N GLU A 423 -12.46 28.47 2.98
CA GLU A 423 -12.80 29.82 3.41
C GLU A 423 -14.20 30.21 2.94
N ASN A 424 -14.92 30.90 3.82
CA ASN A 424 -16.26 31.36 3.56
C ASN A 424 -17.24 30.30 3.05
N ARG A 425 -16.92 29.00 3.29
CA ARG A 425 -17.69 27.86 2.79
C ARG A 425 -17.86 27.92 1.27
N LEU A 426 -16.79 28.24 0.53
CA LEU A 426 -16.79 28.25 -0.94
C LEU A 426 -17.25 26.89 -1.51
N LEU A 427 -16.76 25.79 -0.94
CA LEU A 427 -17.23 24.46 -1.26
C LEU A 427 -18.34 24.02 -0.29
N PRO A 428 -19.34 23.24 -0.76
CA PRO A 428 -19.53 22.82 -2.13
C PRO A 428 -20.08 23.94 -3.03
N LEU A 429 -19.71 23.91 -4.33
CA LEU A 429 -20.30 24.79 -5.34
C LEU A 429 -21.73 24.36 -5.65
N ASP A 430 -22.61 25.33 -5.81
CA ASP A 430 -23.99 25.05 -6.25
C ASP A 430 -24.06 24.97 -7.78
N LYS A 431 -24.15 23.75 -8.30
CA LYS A 431 -24.20 23.48 -9.74
C LYS A 431 -25.43 24.08 -10.46
N LYS A 432 -26.48 24.50 -9.71
CA LYS A 432 -27.67 25.14 -10.30
C LYS A 432 -27.44 26.59 -10.67
N TYR A 433 -26.55 27.27 -9.94
CA TYR A 433 -26.29 28.71 -10.11
C TYR A 433 -24.98 28.99 -10.81
N LEU A 434 -24.06 27.99 -10.87
CA LEU A 434 -22.75 28.15 -11.50
C LEU A 434 -22.89 28.27 -13.01
N LYS A 435 -22.49 29.43 -13.57
CA LYS A 435 -22.53 29.70 -15.01
C LYS A 435 -21.25 29.26 -15.72
N SER A 436 -20.09 29.32 -15.02
CA SER A 436 -18.82 28.96 -15.63
C SER A 436 -17.78 28.57 -14.59
N ILE A 437 -16.93 27.61 -14.98
CA ILE A 437 -15.77 27.14 -14.20
C ILE A 437 -14.56 26.99 -15.13
N ALA A 438 -13.39 27.44 -14.68
CA ALA A 438 -12.13 27.17 -15.35
C ALA A 438 -11.40 26.02 -14.63
N VAL A 439 -11.08 24.96 -15.34
CA VAL A 439 -10.28 23.83 -14.84
C VAL A 439 -8.87 23.99 -15.41
N ILE A 440 -7.92 24.35 -14.57
CA ILE A 440 -6.59 24.76 -14.97
C ILE A 440 -5.53 23.95 -14.23
N GLY A 441 -4.38 23.75 -14.83
CA GLY A 441 -3.21 23.15 -14.18
C GLY A 441 -2.61 22.01 -14.97
N PRO A 442 -1.33 21.66 -14.66
CA PRO A 442 -0.59 20.62 -15.36
C PRO A 442 -1.25 19.25 -15.28
N ASN A 443 -2.02 19.00 -14.25
CA ASN A 443 -2.70 17.73 -13.99
C ASN A 443 -4.21 17.75 -14.29
N ALA A 444 -4.78 18.88 -14.70
CA ALA A 444 -6.22 19.04 -14.92
C ALA A 444 -6.83 18.04 -15.91
N ASN A 445 -6.11 17.73 -16.97
CA ASN A 445 -6.50 16.74 -18.00
C ASN A 445 -5.63 15.48 -17.97
N ARG A 446 -5.10 15.14 -16.80
CA ARG A 446 -4.32 13.92 -16.56
C ARG A 446 -4.99 13.11 -15.46
N CYS A 447 -4.87 11.79 -15.56
CA CYS A 447 -5.23 10.86 -14.49
C CYS A 447 -3.95 10.14 -14.11
N LEU A 448 -3.29 10.62 -13.06
CA LEU A 448 -2.08 10.04 -12.53
C LEU A 448 -2.48 8.87 -11.63
N LEU A 449 -1.95 7.70 -11.96
CA LEU A 449 -2.36 6.43 -11.36
C LEU A 449 -1.42 5.96 -10.26
N GLY A 450 -0.21 6.53 -10.18
CA GLY A 450 0.84 6.07 -9.28
C GLY A 450 1.63 4.90 -9.83
N GLU A 451 2.68 4.54 -9.09
CA GLU A 451 3.56 3.42 -9.40
C GLU A 451 2.89 2.06 -9.19
N TYR A 452 3.52 1.01 -9.66
CA TYR A 452 3.03 -0.37 -9.53
C TYR A 452 1.66 -0.61 -10.16
N THR A 453 1.31 0.16 -11.19
CA THR A 453 0.08 0.03 -11.96
C THR A 453 0.38 -0.24 -13.43
N GLU A 454 -0.63 -0.75 -14.14
CA GLU A 454 -0.66 -0.86 -15.60
C GLU A 454 -1.88 -0.09 -16.13
N LYS A 455 -2.06 -0.04 -17.44
CA LYS A 455 -3.18 0.67 -18.07
C LYS A 455 -4.53 0.03 -17.67
N PRO A 456 -5.44 0.75 -17.01
CA PRO A 456 -6.79 0.25 -16.69
C PRO A 456 -7.69 0.28 -17.92
N LEU A 457 -8.84 -0.39 -17.85
CA LEU A 457 -9.89 -0.31 -18.89
C LEU A 457 -10.46 1.10 -19.06
N ASN A 458 -10.62 1.82 -17.95
CA ASN A 458 -11.19 3.17 -17.92
C ASN A 458 -10.45 4.02 -16.90
N LYS A 459 -10.36 5.32 -17.17
CA LYS A 459 -9.89 6.33 -16.24
C LYS A 459 -10.56 7.66 -16.54
N ILE A 460 -10.77 8.48 -15.52
CA ILE A 460 -11.48 9.77 -15.63
C ILE A 460 -10.59 10.86 -15.08
N THR A 461 -10.28 11.86 -15.91
CA THR A 461 -9.51 13.06 -15.52
C THR A 461 -10.41 14.04 -14.75
N VAL A 462 -9.81 14.96 -13.99
CA VAL A 462 -10.57 16.01 -13.28
C VAL A 462 -11.43 16.83 -14.25
N LEU A 463 -10.86 17.21 -15.40
CA LEU A 463 -11.58 17.94 -16.44
C LEU A 463 -12.81 17.17 -16.97
N GLU A 464 -12.66 15.87 -17.24
CA GLU A 464 -13.76 15.01 -17.67
C GLU A 464 -14.83 14.87 -16.60
N GLY A 465 -14.45 14.66 -15.34
CA GLY A 465 -15.37 14.57 -14.20
C GLY A 465 -16.19 15.84 -14.02
N ILE A 466 -15.57 17.03 -14.06
CA ILE A 466 -16.26 18.32 -13.97
C ILE A 466 -17.22 18.50 -15.15
N LYS A 467 -16.77 18.23 -16.40
CA LYS A 467 -17.64 18.31 -17.58
C LYS A 467 -18.86 17.40 -17.52
N ALA A 468 -18.69 16.21 -16.98
CA ALA A 468 -19.77 15.25 -16.82
C ALA A 468 -20.78 15.65 -15.72
N LYS A 469 -20.37 16.47 -14.78
CA LYS A 469 -21.14 16.84 -13.57
C LYS A 469 -21.98 18.08 -13.71
N VAL A 470 -21.54 19.06 -14.48
CA VAL A 470 -22.25 20.33 -14.66
C VAL A 470 -23.32 20.24 -15.74
N SER A 471 -24.26 21.21 -15.74
CA SER A 471 -25.30 21.31 -16.77
C SER A 471 -24.70 21.71 -18.13
N LYS A 472 -25.44 21.51 -19.22
CA LYS A 472 -25.01 21.93 -20.56
C LYS A 472 -24.91 23.46 -20.70
N GLU A 473 -25.59 24.20 -19.84
CA GLU A 473 -25.53 25.67 -19.81
C GLU A 473 -24.31 26.20 -19.05
N THR A 474 -23.65 25.38 -18.24
CA THR A 474 -22.44 25.78 -17.50
C THR A 474 -21.22 25.69 -18.41
N ALA A 475 -20.57 26.82 -18.68
CA ALA A 475 -19.34 26.84 -19.50
C ALA A 475 -18.17 26.25 -18.71
N VAL A 476 -17.48 25.27 -19.27
CA VAL A 476 -16.25 24.67 -18.72
C VAL A 476 -15.07 25.05 -19.57
N TYR A 477 -14.23 25.93 -19.06
CA TYR A 477 -13.01 26.36 -19.73
C TYR A 477 -11.82 25.51 -19.26
N TYR A 478 -10.81 25.36 -20.12
CA TYR A 478 -9.61 24.57 -19.81
C TYR A 478 -8.35 25.26 -20.29
N ALA A 479 -7.29 25.22 -19.47
CA ALA A 479 -5.92 25.52 -19.85
C ALA A 479 -4.93 24.65 -19.07
N GLU A 480 -3.84 24.26 -19.71
CA GLU A 480 -2.76 23.47 -19.06
C GLU A 480 -2.04 24.30 -17.97
N GLY A 481 -1.97 25.61 -18.13
CA GLY A 481 -1.39 26.55 -17.16
C GLY A 481 0.13 26.54 -17.12
N CYS A 482 0.73 25.41 -16.81
CA CYS A 482 2.18 25.18 -16.88
C CYS A 482 2.45 23.69 -17.06
N ARG A 483 3.70 23.35 -17.36
CA ARG A 483 4.22 21.98 -17.37
C ARG A 483 5.27 21.83 -16.29
N ILE A 484 5.33 20.67 -15.66
CA ILE A 484 6.33 20.35 -14.63
C ILE A 484 7.61 19.87 -15.30
N THR A 485 7.49 18.95 -16.26
CA THR A 485 8.61 18.31 -16.95
C THR A 485 8.40 18.36 -18.48
N LYS A 486 9.48 18.19 -19.23
CA LYS A 486 9.45 18.12 -20.68
C LYS A 486 8.78 16.81 -21.15
N GLU A 487 7.81 16.89 -22.08
CA GLU A 487 7.12 15.73 -22.61
C GLU A 487 8.03 14.83 -23.48
N GLY A 488 7.70 13.54 -23.56
CA GLY A 488 8.22 12.60 -24.57
C GLY A 488 9.24 11.59 -24.09
N GLU A 489 9.78 11.74 -22.90
CA GLU A 489 10.74 10.77 -22.33
C GLU A 489 10.08 9.95 -21.20
N GLY A 490 8.93 9.28 -21.48
CA GLY A 490 8.23 8.47 -20.49
C GLY A 490 9.15 7.63 -19.58
N PHE A 491 8.67 6.65 -18.83
CA PHE A 491 9.41 5.78 -17.87
C PHE A 491 10.75 5.16 -18.36
N LYS A 492 11.23 5.52 -19.57
CA LYS A 492 12.47 5.02 -20.17
C LYS A 492 13.68 5.92 -19.97
N SER A 493 13.50 7.15 -19.46
CA SER A 493 14.61 8.08 -19.22
C SER A 493 15.02 8.10 -17.75
N ASP A 494 16.30 7.93 -17.47
CA ASP A 494 16.85 8.00 -16.09
C ASP A 494 16.94 9.43 -15.54
N THR A 495 16.46 10.43 -16.27
CA THR A 495 16.48 11.84 -15.84
C THR A 495 15.17 12.54 -16.18
N ALA A 496 14.53 13.17 -15.18
CA ALA A 496 13.46 14.12 -15.40
C ALA A 496 14.08 15.45 -15.88
N LYS A 497 13.69 15.93 -17.06
CA LYS A 497 14.14 17.23 -17.57
C LYS A 497 13.05 18.27 -17.30
N MET A 498 13.44 19.36 -16.61
CA MET A 498 12.55 20.51 -16.41
C MET A 498 12.24 21.19 -17.75
N ILE A 499 11.07 21.80 -17.86
CA ILE A 499 10.66 22.56 -19.02
C ILE A 499 11.38 23.91 -19.07
N ASN A 500 11.48 24.50 -20.28
CA ASN A 500 11.99 25.85 -20.45
C ASN A 500 10.98 26.88 -19.91
N MET A 501 11.45 27.89 -19.18
CA MET A 501 10.63 28.97 -18.61
C MET A 501 9.79 29.70 -19.66
N ASP A 502 10.34 30.03 -20.83
CA ASP A 502 9.61 30.74 -21.90
C ASP A 502 8.34 30.01 -22.34
N THR A 503 8.36 28.68 -22.31
CA THR A 503 7.18 27.85 -22.63
C THR A 503 6.12 27.97 -21.54
N ASN A 504 6.50 27.94 -20.27
CA ASN A 504 5.57 28.09 -19.16
C ASN A 504 4.98 29.49 -19.09
N ASP A 505 5.73 30.56 -19.39
CA ASP A 505 5.22 31.93 -19.44
C ASP A 505 4.07 32.07 -20.43
N GLN A 506 4.16 31.44 -21.61
CA GLN A 506 3.09 31.45 -22.62
C GLN A 506 1.86 30.66 -22.12
N LEU A 507 2.07 29.50 -21.49
CA LEU A 507 0.99 28.69 -20.93
C LEU A 507 0.28 29.40 -19.77
N ILE A 508 1.02 30.09 -18.91
CA ILE A 508 0.47 30.90 -17.81
C ILE A 508 -0.36 32.06 -18.34
N LYS A 509 0.11 32.82 -19.34
CA LYS A 509 -0.67 33.88 -19.97
C LYS A 509 -2.00 33.38 -20.50
N LYS A 510 -1.99 32.25 -21.23
CA LYS A 510 -3.21 31.62 -21.73
C LYS A 510 -4.15 31.19 -20.61
N ALA A 511 -3.60 30.66 -19.51
CA ALA A 511 -4.39 30.27 -18.35
C ALA A 511 -5.09 31.47 -17.69
N VAL A 512 -4.41 32.61 -17.59
CA VAL A 512 -4.97 33.88 -17.10
C VAL A 512 -6.14 34.34 -17.98
N GLU A 513 -5.99 34.32 -19.30
CA GLU A 513 -7.06 34.65 -20.25
C GLU A 513 -8.28 33.75 -20.06
N VAL A 514 -8.07 32.46 -19.95
CA VAL A 514 -9.11 31.44 -19.74
C VAL A 514 -9.80 31.63 -18.39
N ALA A 515 -9.05 31.84 -17.31
CA ALA A 515 -9.57 32.03 -15.96
C ALA A 515 -10.43 33.29 -15.84
N SER A 516 -10.07 34.36 -16.58
CA SER A 516 -10.82 35.64 -16.56
C SER A 516 -12.27 35.47 -17.03
N GLN A 517 -12.57 34.48 -17.84
CA GLN A 517 -13.91 34.18 -18.38
C GLN A 517 -14.79 33.38 -17.40
N ALA A 518 -14.21 32.84 -16.33
CA ALA A 518 -14.92 31.97 -15.38
C ALA A 518 -15.33 32.70 -14.10
N GLU A 519 -16.34 32.18 -13.43
CA GLU A 519 -16.76 32.66 -12.09
C GLU A 519 -15.85 32.08 -11.00
N VAL A 520 -15.31 30.87 -11.19
CA VAL A 520 -14.45 30.19 -10.23
C VAL A 520 -13.38 29.39 -10.98
N VAL A 521 -12.21 29.26 -10.36
CA VAL A 521 -11.07 28.49 -10.88
C VAL A 521 -10.88 27.23 -10.03
N LEU A 522 -10.92 26.06 -10.66
CA LEU A 522 -10.42 24.81 -10.09
C LEU A 522 -9.02 24.56 -10.64
N LEU A 523 -8.03 24.69 -9.77
CA LEU A 523 -6.61 24.59 -10.12
C LEU A 523 -6.05 23.25 -9.68
N VAL A 524 -5.62 22.42 -10.61
CA VAL A 524 -5.13 21.05 -10.38
C VAL A 524 -3.61 21.05 -10.43
N LEU A 525 -2.99 21.01 -9.27
CA LEU A 525 -1.55 21.10 -9.06
C LEU A 525 -0.98 19.79 -8.50
N GLY A 526 0.33 19.75 -8.28
CA GLY A 526 1.01 18.67 -7.61
C GLY A 526 2.26 18.18 -8.34
N SER A 527 2.48 16.89 -8.31
CA SER A 527 3.62 16.23 -8.94
C SER A 527 3.23 15.47 -10.23
N ASN A 528 4.14 14.73 -10.84
CA ASN A 528 3.83 13.86 -11.97
C ASN A 528 4.64 12.55 -11.92
N ASP A 529 4.26 11.60 -12.78
CA ASP A 529 4.89 10.26 -12.83
C ASP A 529 6.38 10.28 -13.20
N GLN A 530 6.92 11.38 -13.73
CA GLN A 530 8.33 11.46 -14.10
C GLN A 530 9.25 11.79 -12.94
N ILE A 531 8.79 12.60 -11.99
CA ILE A 531 9.59 12.99 -10.81
C ILE A 531 9.38 12.08 -9.60
N ASN A 532 8.35 11.25 -9.61
CA ASN A 532 7.99 10.36 -8.50
C ASN A 532 8.30 8.89 -8.83
N ARG A 533 9.28 8.63 -9.67
CA ARG A 533 9.60 7.26 -10.10
C ARG A 533 10.41 6.49 -9.08
N ASN A 534 9.89 5.36 -8.69
CA ASN A 534 10.67 4.26 -8.17
C ASN A 534 11.11 3.39 -9.35
N THR A 535 12.22 3.72 -9.99
CA THR A 535 12.67 2.97 -11.16
C THR A 535 13.41 1.72 -10.74
N THR A 536 13.20 0.63 -11.48
CA THR A 536 13.97 -0.62 -11.38
C THR A 536 15.42 -0.50 -11.86
N GLY A 537 15.89 0.72 -12.16
CA GLY A 537 17.27 1.04 -12.56
C GLY A 537 18.16 1.41 -11.38
N ASN A 538 19.45 1.59 -11.63
CA ASN A 538 20.46 1.95 -10.62
C ASN A 538 20.32 3.38 -10.06
N LYS A 539 19.24 4.10 -10.37
CA LYS A 539 18.97 5.46 -9.89
C LYS A 539 17.51 5.56 -9.51
N HIS A 540 17.23 5.65 -8.19
CA HIS A 540 15.90 6.01 -7.69
C HIS A 540 15.69 7.51 -7.87
N LEU A 541 14.92 7.90 -8.88
CA LEU A 541 14.59 9.31 -9.16
C LEU A 541 13.41 9.83 -8.33
N GLY A 542 12.85 9.00 -7.46
CA GLY A 542 11.69 9.35 -6.64
C GLY A 542 12.01 10.09 -5.34
N ASP A 543 13.28 10.07 -4.89
CA ASP A 543 13.67 10.80 -3.68
C ASP A 543 13.74 12.30 -3.96
N HIS A 544 13.12 13.10 -3.08
CA HIS A 544 12.96 14.54 -3.26
C HIS A 544 14.01 15.31 -2.46
N SER A 545 14.62 16.34 -3.04
CA SER A 545 15.50 17.26 -2.32
C SER A 545 14.74 18.33 -1.52
N GLY A 546 13.46 18.53 -1.82
CA GLY A 546 12.56 19.50 -1.18
C GLY A 546 11.12 19.08 -1.30
N LEU A 547 10.22 19.80 -0.62
CA LEU A 547 8.79 19.51 -0.55
C LEU A 547 7.92 20.58 -1.22
N ASP A 548 8.49 21.52 -1.94
CA ASP A 548 7.75 22.57 -2.62
C ASP A 548 7.04 22.08 -3.89
N LEU A 549 6.02 22.82 -4.33
CA LEU A 549 5.40 22.56 -5.63
C LEU A 549 6.45 22.62 -6.75
N PRO A 550 6.64 21.53 -7.52
CA PRO A 550 7.69 21.47 -8.52
C PRO A 550 7.41 22.36 -9.73
N GLY A 551 8.47 22.94 -10.30
CA GLY A 551 8.40 23.80 -11.49
C GLY A 551 7.71 25.14 -11.22
N ASP A 552 7.06 25.69 -12.24
CA ASP A 552 6.50 27.04 -12.25
C ASP A 552 5.06 27.11 -11.69
N GLN A 553 4.60 26.11 -10.94
CA GLN A 553 3.24 26.06 -10.41
C GLN A 553 2.94 27.23 -9.46
N ASN A 554 3.90 27.64 -8.63
CA ASN A 554 3.73 28.84 -7.77
C ASN A 554 3.62 30.14 -8.60
N ALA A 555 4.31 30.24 -9.75
CA ALA A 555 4.18 31.36 -10.67
C ALA A 555 2.77 31.39 -11.31
N LEU A 556 2.25 30.23 -11.73
CA LEU A 556 0.88 30.10 -12.22
C LEU A 556 -0.14 30.57 -11.16
N VAL A 557 -0.03 30.11 -9.93
CA VAL A 557 -0.92 30.55 -8.83
C VAL A 557 -0.84 32.05 -8.63
N LYS A 558 0.38 32.62 -8.61
CA LYS A 558 0.60 34.06 -8.42
C LYS A 558 -0.08 34.90 -9.50
N GLU A 559 -0.01 34.48 -10.74
CA GLU A 559 -0.66 35.19 -11.85
C GLU A 559 -2.21 35.06 -11.82
N LEU A 560 -2.73 33.88 -11.49
CA LEU A 560 -4.17 33.64 -11.36
C LEU A 560 -4.79 34.43 -10.20
N LEU A 561 -4.07 34.61 -9.10
CA LEU A 561 -4.55 35.44 -7.95
C LEU A 561 -4.81 36.86 -8.33
N LYS A 562 -4.11 37.43 -9.30
CA LYS A 562 -4.30 38.82 -9.77
C LYS A 562 -5.68 39.05 -10.40
N ILE A 563 -6.35 37.99 -10.84
CA ILE A 563 -7.68 38.10 -11.48
C ILE A 563 -8.78 38.35 -10.44
N GLY A 564 -8.54 38.06 -9.15
CA GLY A 564 -9.50 38.25 -8.07
C GLY A 564 -10.69 37.26 -8.09
N LYS A 565 -10.60 36.13 -8.78
CA LYS A 565 -11.62 35.10 -8.77
C LYS A 565 -11.37 34.11 -7.63
N PRO A 566 -12.42 33.46 -7.08
CA PRO A 566 -12.24 32.39 -6.13
C PRO A 566 -11.43 31.23 -6.72
N ILE A 567 -10.43 30.72 -5.98
CA ILE A 567 -9.55 29.63 -6.40
C ILE A 567 -9.73 28.44 -5.47
N ILE A 568 -10.08 27.31 -6.05
CA ILE A 568 -10.08 25.99 -5.42
C ILE A 568 -8.85 25.25 -5.93
N ILE A 569 -8.02 24.73 -5.02
CA ILE A 569 -6.85 23.91 -5.39
C ILE A 569 -7.18 22.44 -5.10
N TYR A 570 -6.95 21.58 -6.09
CA TYR A 570 -6.91 20.15 -5.93
C TYR A 570 -5.47 19.69 -6.15
N LEU A 571 -4.89 19.04 -5.13
CA LEU A 571 -3.53 18.53 -5.15
C LEU A 571 -3.51 17.06 -5.60
N MET A 572 -2.69 16.78 -6.60
CA MET A 572 -2.46 15.45 -7.15
C MET A 572 -0.97 15.13 -7.09
N ASN A 573 -0.54 14.49 -6.00
CA ASN A 573 0.87 14.28 -5.66
C ASN A 573 1.09 12.91 -4.99
N SER A 574 2.34 12.47 -4.99
CA SER A 574 2.77 11.25 -4.30
C SER A 574 3.36 11.52 -2.92
N ASN A 575 4.12 12.60 -2.79
CA ASN A 575 4.76 13.04 -1.56
C ASN A 575 4.06 14.28 -1.01
N PRO A 576 4.08 14.51 0.31
CA PRO A 576 3.54 15.72 0.90
C PRO A 576 4.21 16.97 0.33
N LEU A 577 3.46 18.04 0.26
CA LEU A 577 3.94 19.32 -0.25
C LEU A 577 3.89 20.39 0.82
N THR A 578 4.90 21.26 0.87
CA THR A 578 4.86 22.49 1.66
C THR A 578 4.00 23.53 0.93
N LEU A 579 2.93 23.96 1.56
CA LEU A 579 1.86 24.68 0.89
C LEU A 579 1.66 26.13 1.41
N ASN A 580 2.59 26.70 2.21
CA ASN A 580 2.40 28.00 2.84
C ASN A 580 1.93 29.07 1.86
N PHE A 581 2.60 29.18 0.69
CA PHE A 581 2.24 30.20 -0.29
C PHE A 581 0.81 30.05 -0.81
N VAL A 582 0.38 28.84 -1.12
CA VAL A 582 -0.98 28.58 -1.65
C VAL A 582 -2.02 28.52 -0.53
N ASN A 583 -1.63 28.02 0.65
CA ASN A 583 -2.52 27.95 1.81
C ASN A 583 -3.05 29.33 2.23
N ASP A 584 -2.17 30.32 2.26
CA ASP A 584 -2.56 31.69 2.68
C ASP A 584 -3.49 32.39 1.68
N ARG A 585 -3.54 31.93 0.43
CA ARG A 585 -4.14 32.67 -0.69
C ARG A 585 -5.29 31.96 -1.40
N ALA A 586 -5.32 30.62 -1.38
CA ALA A 586 -6.43 29.87 -1.97
C ALA A 586 -7.67 29.91 -1.06
N ASN A 587 -8.85 29.91 -1.65
CA ASN A 587 -10.11 29.89 -0.90
C ASN A 587 -10.48 28.49 -0.42
N ALA A 588 -10.11 27.44 -1.18
CA ALA A 588 -10.28 26.06 -0.76
C ALA A 588 -9.12 25.19 -1.26
N ILE A 589 -8.74 24.17 -0.47
CA ILE A 589 -7.67 23.22 -0.81
C ILE A 589 -8.16 21.81 -0.49
N LEU A 590 -8.01 20.93 -1.48
CA LEU A 590 -8.28 19.50 -1.40
C LEU A 590 -6.97 18.76 -1.65
N GLU A 591 -6.58 17.86 -0.72
CA GLU A 591 -5.49 16.92 -0.92
C GLU A 591 -6.08 15.60 -1.44
N GLY A 592 -5.71 15.20 -2.64
CA GLY A 592 -6.25 14.01 -3.28
C GLY A 592 -5.25 12.88 -3.46
N TRP A 593 -3.96 13.15 -3.26
CA TRP A 593 -2.92 12.20 -3.64
C TRP A 593 -3.09 11.75 -5.09
N TYR A 594 -2.67 10.55 -5.45
CA TYR A 594 -3.11 9.90 -6.68
C TYR A 594 -4.33 9.04 -6.35
N ALA A 595 -5.53 9.54 -6.64
CA ALA A 595 -6.80 8.95 -6.22
C ALA A 595 -7.30 7.80 -7.12
N GLY A 596 -6.42 7.22 -7.95
CA GLY A 596 -6.75 6.09 -8.80
C GLY A 596 -7.56 6.46 -10.05
N GLN A 597 -8.17 5.44 -10.68
CA GLN A 597 -8.81 5.61 -11.99
C GLN A 597 -10.10 6.46 -11.99
N GLU A 598 -10.77 6.61 -10.84
CA GLU A 598 -12.02 7.37 -10.69
C GLU A 598 -11.79 8.77 -10.10
N THR A 599 -10.57 9.27 -10.13
CA THR A 599 -10.16 10.59 -9.61
C THR A 599 -11.12 11.70 -10.05
N GLY A 600 -11.42 11.79 -11.33
CA GLY A 600 -12.25 12.88 -11.87
C GLY A 600 -13.69 12.85 -11.36
N THR A 601 -14.29 11.67 -11.24
CA THR A 601 -15.64 11.49 -10.68
C THR A 601 -15.67 11.88 -9.21
N ALA A 602 -14.71 11.39 -8.41
CA ALA A 602 -14.62 11.69 -6.98
C ALA A 602 -14.43 13.18 -6.69
N VAL A 603 -13.52 13.84 -7.44
CA VAL A 603 -13.31 15.31 -7.32
C VAL A 603 -14.57 16.08 -7.66
N ALA A 604 -15.26 15.72 -8.75
CA ALA A 604 -16.49 16.40 -9.13
C ALA A 604 -17.60 16.22 -8.08
N ASP A 605 -17.76 15.00 -7.53
CA ASP A 605 -18.73 14.70 -6.48
C ASP A 605 -18.49 15.53 -5.22
N ILE A 606 -17.23 15.72 -4.84
CA ILE A 606 -16.85 16.54 -3.69
C ILE A 606 -17.06 18.04 -4.02
N VAL A 607 -16.53 18.54 -5.13
CA VAL A 607 -16.62 19.96 -5.49
C VAL A 607 -18.07 20.45 -5.54
N PHE A 608 -19.00 19.60 -5.98
CA PHE A 608 -20.44 19.92 -6.07
C PHE A 608 -21.29 19.38 -4.91
N GLY A 609 -20.68 18.80 -3.87
CA GLY A 609 -21.35 18.41 -2.63
C GLY A 609 -22.23 17.17 -2.70
N ASP A 610 -22.11 16.35 -3.75
CA ASP A 610 -22.77 15.04 -3.79
C ASP A 610 -22.10 14.07 -2.80
N VAL A 611 -20.83 14.32 -2.48
CA VAL A 611 -20.07 13.67 -1.41
C VAL A 611 -19.52 14.73 -0.46
N ASN A 612 -19.73 14.55 0.84
CA ASN A 612 -19.11 15.36 1.88
C ASN A 612 -17.71 14.79 2.20
N PRO A 613 -16.60 15.55 2.04
CA PRO A 613 -15.26 15.06 2.31
C PRO A 613 -15.11 14.53 3.74
N SER A 614 -14.48 13.38 3.86
CA SER A 614 -14.29 12.68 5.16
C SER A 614 -12.86 12.20 5.39
N GLY A 615 -11.97 12.47 4.45
CA GLY A 615 -10.56 12.12 4.56
C GLY A 615 -9.86 12.86 5.69
N ARG A 616 -8.82 12.22 6.27
CA ARG A 616 -7.97 12.78 7.31
C ARG A 616 -6.51 12.53 6.96
N MET A 617 -5.65 13.51 7.19
CA MET A 617 -4.21 13.38 6.89
C MET A 617 -3.58 12.23 7.69
N PRO A 618 -2.97 11.23 7.05
CA PRO A 618 -2.28 10.13 7.74
C PRO A 618 -0.84 10.50 8.10
N ILE A 619 -0.50 11.76 7.98
CA ILE A 619 0.82 12.35 8.23
C ILE A 619 0.70 13.77 8.78
N THR A 620 1.80 14.22 9.36
CA THR A 620 2.04 15.62 9.71
C THR A 620 2.64 16.35 8.51
N VAL A 621 2.03 17.45 8.07
CA VAL A 621 2.57 18.29 6.98
C VAL A 621 3.35 19.46 7.58
N PRO A 622 4.68 19.56 7.36
CA PRO A 622 5.49 20.66 7.86
C PRO A 622 5.27 21.93 7.04
N ARG A 623 5.72 23.05 7.56
CA ARG A 623 5.75 24.32 6.84
C ARG A 623 6.91 24.40 5.85
N SER A 624 8.00 23.71 6.12
CA SER A 624 9.15 23.63 5.20
C SER A 624 9.88 22.29 5.36
N ALA A 625 10.66 21.92 4.35
CA ALA A 625 11.55 20.76 4.41
C ALA A 625 12.62 20.89 5.52
N ASN A 626 12.91 22.08 5.99
CA ASN A 626 13.88 22.32 7.07
C ASN A 626 13.35 21.88 8.45
N GLN A 627 12.04 21.65 8.59
CA GLN A 627 11.44 21.11 9.82
C GLN A 627 11.53 19.59 9.93
N LEU A 628 12.09 18.89 8.94
CA LEU A 628 12.25 17.44 8.99
C LEU A 628 13.31 17.03 10.02
N PRO A 629 13.11 15.92 10.75
CA PRO A 629 11.94 15.03 10.68
C PRO A 629 10.70 15.63 11.37
N SER A 630 9.55 15.56 10.69
CA SER A 630 8.28 16.11 11.16
C SER A 630 7.23 14.99 11.27
N PHE A 631 6.93 14.58 12.50
CA PHE A 631 5.86 13.63 12.82
C PHE A 631 5.26 13.97 14.19
N TYR A 632 3.98 13.70 14.39
CA TYR A 632 3.23 14.17 15.57
C TYR A 632 3.68 13.53 16.88
N ASN A 633 4.20 12.28 16.85
CA ASN A 633 4.60 11.50 18.02
C ASN A 633 6.10 11.63 18.34
N HIS A 634 6.63 12.82 18.18
CA HIS A 634 8.02 13.10 18.56
C HIS A 634 8.23 13.05 20.10
N LYS A 635 9.48 12.88 20.52
CA LYS A 635 9.85 12.97 21.94
C LYS A 635 9.88 14.42 22.42
N PRO A 636 9.74 14.67 23.74
CA PRO A 636 9.89 16.01 24.30
C PRO A 636 11.24 16.63 23.92
N MET A 637 11.23 17.91 23.63
CA MET A 637 12.43 18.73 23.30
C MET A 637 12.49 19.94 24.21
N ALA A 638 13.69 20.34 24.63
CA ALA A 638 13.86 21.54 25.46
C ALA A 638 13.41 22.83 24.76
N ASN A 639 13.73 22.95 23.48
CA ASN A 639 13.29 24.03 22.61
C ASN A 639 12.73 23.41 21.33
N PHE A 640 11.45 23.63 21.07
CA PHE A 640 10.78 23.15 19.87
C PHE A 640 10.58 24.31 18.90
N GLY A 641 11.22 24.24 17.75
CA GLY A 641 11.08 25.20 16.68
C GLY A 641 12.41 25.78 16.20
N TYR A 642 12.31 26.54 15.13
CA TYR A 642 13.42 27.21 14.46
C TYR A 642 13.20 28.73 14.45
N SER A 643 14.29 29.51 14.41
CA SER A 643 14.20 30.95 14.22
C SER A 643 13.51 31.26 12.87
N PHE A 644 12.64 32.25 12.86
CA PHE A 644 11.92 32.75 11.68
C PHE A 644 10.86 31.79 11.08
N GLU A 645 10.54 30.70 11.74
CA GLU A 645 9.51 29.78 11.29
C GLU A 645 8.62 29.31 12.46
N GLU A 646 7.31 29.19 12.24
CA GLU A 646 6.40 28.66 13.24
C GLU A 646 6.71 27.17 13.50
N SER A 647 6.74 26.78 14.76
CA SER A 647 7.01 25.39 15.18
C SER A 647 5.83 24.43 14.98
N THR A 648 4.61 24.99 14.82
CA THR A 648 3.44 24.16 14.54
C THR A 648 3.43 23.67 13.10
N PRO A 649 3.01 22.43 12.83
CA PRO A 649 2.86 21.98 11.46
C PRO A 649 1.81 22.80 10.70
N LEU A 650 1.89 22.82 9.37
CA LEU A 650 0.88 23.45 8.53
C LEU A 650 -0.45 22.68 8.66
N TYR A 651 -0.40 21.34 8.60
CA TYR A 651 -1.53 20.48 8.89
C TYR A 651 -1.10 19.35 9.83
N PRO A 652 -1.75 19.19 10.99
CA PRO A 652 -1.39 18.14 11.93
C PRO A 652 -1.86 16.75 11.44
N PHE A 653 -1.25 15.71 11.96
CA PHE A 653 -1.70 14.33 11.79
C PHE A 653 -3.18 14.18 12.21
N GLY A 654 -3.96 13.48 11.41
CA GLY A 654 -5.40 13.30 11.63
C GLY A 654 -6.27 14.46 11.15
N PHE A 655 -5.71 15.56 10.65
CA PHE A 655 -6.46 16.75 10.24
C PHE A 655 -7.26 16.53 8.95
N GLY A 656 -8.44 17.15 8.91
CA GLY A 656 -9.30 17.26 7.72
C GLY A 656 -10.61 17.92 8.08
N LEU A 657 -11.14 18.74 7.17
CA LEU A 657 -12.40 19.45 7.30
C LEU A 657 -13.55 18.65 6.68
N SER A 658 -14.77 19.09 6.97
CA SER A 658 -16.01 18.58 6.40
C SER A 658 -16.92 19.75 6.01
N TYR A 659 -17.92 19.51 5.16
CA TYR A 659 -18.98 20.49 4.88
C TYR A 659 -19.97 20.64 6.04
N THR A 660 -19.87 19.78 7.05
CA THR A 660 -20.59 19.90 8.32
C THR A 660 -19.61 20.13 9.47
N THR A 661 -20.11 20.31 10.69
CA THR A 661 -19.29 20.53 11.90
C THR A 661 -19.58 19.45 12.92
N PHE A 662 -18.57 19.08 13.70
CA PHE A 662 -18.68 18.12 14.78
C PHE A 662 -18.23 18.72 16.10
N SER A 663 -18.89 18.38 17.18
CA SER A 663 -18.45 18.68 18.55
C SER A 663 -18.07 17.40 19.29
N TYR A 664 -17.01 17.50 20.07
CA TYR A 664 -16.51 16.41 20.91
C TYR A 664 -16.72 16.77 22.37
N GLU A 665 -17.28 15.86 23.17
CA GLU A 665 -17.25 15.98 24.61
C GLU A 665 -15.90 15.47 25.16
N ALA A 666 -15.56 15.82 26.40
CA ALA A 666 -14.37 15.28 27.04
C ALA A 666 -14.51 13.76 27.22
N PRO A 667 -13.42 12.99 27.05
CA PRO A 667 -13.48 11.55 27.27
C PRO A 667 -13.86 11.24 28.74
N LEU A 668 -14.62 10.17 28.91
CA LEU A 668 -15.03 9.65 30.22
C LEU A 668 -14.46 8.25 30.42
N LEU A 669 -14.06 7.94 31.66
CA LEU A 669 -13.60 6.60 32.05
C LEU A 669 -14.66 5.91 32.88
N ASN A 670 -14.93 4.64 32.62
CA ASN A 670 -15.81 3.85 33.49
C ASN A 670 -15.18 3.59 34.87
N LYS A 671 -13.86 3.73 35.01
CA LYS A 671 -13.10 3.70 36.27
C LYS A 671 -11.79 4.49 36.11
N PRO A 672 -11.43 5.36 37.08
CA PRO A 672 -10.25 6.23 36.95
C PRO A 672 -8.92 5.51 37.25
N LYS A 673 -8.99 4.27 37.80
CA LYS A 673 -7.83 3.48 38.22
C LYS A 673 -7.95 2.05 37.73
N ILE A 674 -6.83 1.47 37.31
CA ILE A 674 -6.69 0.06 36.92
C ILE A 674 -5.37 -0.52 37.44
N LYS A 675 -5.29 -1.85 37.52
CA LYS A 675 -4.00 -2.55 37.67
C LYS A 675 -3.26 -2.59 36.33
N ALA A 676 -1.97 -2.91 36.36
CA ALA A 676 -1.14 -3.01 35.14
C ALA A 676 -1.66 -4.03 34.11
N ASP A 677 -2.38 -5.08 34.53
CA ASP A 677 -3.06 -6.09 33.70
C ASP A 677 -4.54 -5.77 33.45
N GLY A 678 -5.03 -4.66 33.98
CA GLY A 678 -6.44 -4.26 33.94
C GLY A 678 -6.80 -3.58 32.61
N LYS A 679 -8.11 -3.37 32.41
CA LYS A 679 -8.69 -2.68 31.28
C LYS A 679 -9.64 -1.59 31.74
N VAL A 680 -9.73 -0.51 30.97
CA VAL A 680 -10.65 0.61 31.15
C VAL A 680 -11.40 0.88 29.87
N LEU A 681 -12.69 1.25 29.97
CA LEU A 681 -13.50 1.72 28.84
C LEU A 681 -13.44 3.25 28.81
N VAL A 682 -13.04 3.77 27.65
CA VAL A 682 -12.98 5.21 27.35
C VAL A 682 -14.12 5.55 26.43
N SER A 683 -15.06 6.39 26.88
CA SER A 683 -16.24 6.78 26.11
C SER A 683 -16.12 8.23 25.66
N ILE A 684 -16.34 8.50 24.38
CA ILE A 684 -16.30 9.84 23.78
C ILE A 684 -17.61 10.07 23.03
N LYS A 685 -18.34 11.13 23.41
CA LYS A 685 -19.54 11.54 22.68
C LYS A 685 -19.18 12.55 21.59
N VAL A 686 -19.60 12.25 20.37
CA VAL A 686 -19.44 13.09 19.20
C VAL A 686 -20.81 13.41 18.62
N THR A 687 -21.03 14.70 18.28
CA THR A 687 -22.31 15.19 17.74
C THR A 687 -22.07 15.93 16.45
N ASN A 688 -22.84 15.66 15.41
CA ASN A 688 -22.88 16.47 14.21
C ASN A 688 -23.72 17.74 14.49
N THR A 689 -23.04 18.88 14.64
CA THR A 689 -23.65 20.18 14.95
C THR A 689 -24.00 21.00 13.71
N GLY A 690 -23.65 20.50 12.52
CA GLY A 690 -23.92 21.19 11.27
C GLY A 690 -25.23 20.78 10.60
N LYS A 691 -25.37 21.10 9.30
CA LYS A 691 -26.61 20.94 8.54
C LYS A 691 -26.59 19.81 7.51
N MET A 692 -25.47 19.13 7.36
CA MET A 692 -25.30 18.04 6.38
C MET A 692 -24.92 16.75 7.08
N LYS A 693 -25.33 15.61 6.51
CA LYS A 693 -24.76 14.30 6.89
C LYS A 693 -23.27 14.34 6.64
N GLY A 694 -22.48 13.83 7.58
CA GLY A 694 -21.02 13.78 7.43
C GLY A 694 -20.40 12.68 8.25
N SER A 695 -19.15 12.37 7.91
CA SER A 695 -18.33 11.41 8.66
C SER A 695 -17.13 12.11 9.27
N ASP A 696 -16.76 11.67 10.48
CA ASP A 696 -15.56 12.11 11.18
C ASP A 696 -14.82 10.93 11.77
N VAL A 697 -13.55 11.13 12.14
CA VAL A 697 -12.70 10.12 12.74
C VAL A 697 -12.40 10.50 14.17
N VAL A 698 -12.97 9.76 15.11
CA VAL A 698 -12.67 9.90 16.54
C VAL A 698 -11.31 9.26 16.80
N GLN A 699 -10.35 10.05 17.28
CA GLN A 699 -8.97 9.63 17.52
C GLN A 699 -8.69 9.64 19.02
N LEU A 700 -8.03 8.59 19.51
CA LEU A 700 -7.61 8.48 20.91
C LEU A 700 -6.10 8.32 20.99
N TYR A 701 -5.48 9.26 21.69
CA TYR A 701 -4.03 9.30 21.94
C TYR A 701 -3.75 9.05 23.42
N ILE A 702 -2.59 8.47 23.69
CA ILE A 702 -2.12 8.21 25.06
C ILE A 702 -0.73 8.82 25.25
N ARG A 703 -0.50 9.38 26.43
CA ARG A 703 0.80 9.80 26.95
C ARG A 703 1.01 9.23 28.32
N ASP A 704 2.12 8.57 28.54
CA ASP A 704 2.63 8.29 29.87
C ASP A 704 3.27 9.58 30.43
N GLU A 705 2.79 10.08 31.58
CA GLU A 705 3.28 11.36 32.13
C GLU A 705 4.72 11.26 32.63
N ILE A 706 5.03 10.15 33.34
CA ILE A 706 6.35 9.90 33.92
C ILE A 706 6.68 8.42 33.73
N SER A 707 7.69 8.14 32.97
CA SER A 707 8.13 6.79 32.62
C SER A 707 9.63 6.61 32.80
N SER A 708 10.09 5.35 32.92
CA SER A 708 11.50 4.99 33.11
C SER A 708 12.41 5.42 31.92
N VAL A 709 11.81 5.70 30.77
CA VAL A 709 12.50 6.18 29.55
C VAL A 709 11.70 7.30 28.90
N THR A 710 12.36 8.16 28.14
CA THR A 710 11.67 9.26 27.42
C THR A 710 10.70 8.70 26.39
N ARG A 711 9.38 8.96 26.61
CA ARG A 711 8.29 8.57 25.74
C ARG A 711 7.89 9.69 24.77
N PRO A 712 7.23 9.37 23.63
CA PRO A 712 6.59 10.37 22.78
C PRO A 712 5.59 11.25 23.55
N ILE A 713 5.42 12.50 23.07
CA ILE A 713 4.46 13.44 23.70
C ILE A 713 3.01 12.95 23.61
N LYS A 714 2.70 12.08 22.67
CA LYS A 714 1.45 11.35 22.49
C LYS A 714 1.61 10.26 21.43
N GLU A 715 0.81 9.22 21.51
CA GLU A 715 0.78 8.11 20.58
C GLU A 715 -0.67 7.74 20.26
N LEU A 716 -1.05 7.59 19.01
CA LEU A 716 -2.37 7.07 18.62
C LEU A 716 -2.50 5.62 19.11
N LYS A 717 -3.59 5.32 19.82
CA LYS A 717 -3.85 3.98 20.35
C LYS A 717 -5.24 3.44 20.01
N ALA A 718 -6.14 4.32 19.52
CA ALA A 718 -7.40 3.89 18.94
C ALA A 718 -7.95 4.96 17.97
N PHE A 719 -8.77 4.54 17.00
CA PHE A 719 -9.57 5.42 16.16
C PHE A 719 -10.85 4.74 15.72
N LYS A 720 -11.87 5.53 15.38
CA LYS A 720 -13.12 5.03 14.80
C LYS A 720 -13.77 6.07 13.91
N LYS A 721 -14.04 5.69 12.67
CA LYS A 721 -14.83 6.53 11.75
C LYS A 721 -16.31 6.40 12.08
N VAL A 722 -16.99 7.53 12.22
CA VAL A 722 -18.43 7.60 12.51
C VAL A 722 -19.12 8.45 11.45
N THR A 723 -20.34 8.09 11.08
CA THR A 723 -21.17 8.83 10.14
C THR A 723 -22.45 9.27 10.85
N LEU A 724 -22.72 10.57 10.87
CA LEU A 724 -23.83 11.16 11.63
C LEU A 724 -24.70 12.06 10.77
N MET A 725 -26.02 11.98 10.97
CA MET A 725 -26.99 12.93 10.45
C MET A 725 -26.90 14.25 11.20
N PRO A 726 -27.43 15.38 10.66
CA PRO A 726 -27.52 16.65 11.39
C PRO A 726 -28.21 16.46 12.75
N GLY A 727 -27.59 16.93 13.83
CA GLY A 727 -28.06 16.81 15.21
C GLY A 727 -27.86 15.43 15.86
N GLU A 728 -27.41 14.43 15.12
CA GLU A 728 -27.17 13.09 15.64
C GLU A 728 -25.88 13.05 16.49
N SER A 729 -25.93 12.27 17.57
CA SER A 729 -24.77 11.98 18.44
C SER A 729 -24.47 10.49 18.44
N ASN A 730 -23.19 10.14 18.58
CA ASN A 730 -22.73 8.77 18.81
C ASN A 730 -21.80 8.73 20.00
N LEU A 731 -21.95 7.72 20.86
CA LEU A 731 -21.01 7.40 21.94
C LEU A 731 -20.01 6.39 21.41
N VAL A 732 -18.79 6.84 21.16
CA VAL A 732 -17.69 5.98 20.70
C VAL A 732 -16.94 5.45 21.92
N GLU A 733 -16.75 4.15 21.96
CA GLU A 733 -16.09 3.48 23.09
C GLU A 733 -14.84 2.76 22.62
N PHE A 734 -13.76 2.90 23.40
CA PHE A 734 -12.47 2.23 23.22
C PHE A 734 -12.09 1.48 24.50
N GLU A 735 -11.73 0.22 24.39
CA GLU A 735 -11.12 -0.54 25.48
C GLU A 735 -9.61 -0.31 25.46
N ILE A 736 -9.06 0.20 26.55
CA ILE A 736 -7.65 0.45 26.76
C ILE A 736 -7.13 -0.48 27.85
N GLY A 737 -6.05 -1.18 27.55
CA GLY A 737 -5.45 -2.15 28.46
C GLY A 737 -3.93 -2.30 28.22
N PRO A 738 -3.35 -3.44 28.61
CA PRO A 738 -1.92 -3.66 28.50
C PRO A 738 -1.35 -3.49 27.08
N ASN A 739 -2.13 -3.83 26.05
CA ASN A 739 -1.66 -3.70 24.66
C ASN A 739 -1.38 -2.24 24.26
N GLU A 740 -2.22 -1.29 24.74
CA GLU A 740 -2.14 0.13 24.38
C GLU A 740 -1.20 0.90 25.31
N LEU A 741 -1.02 0.42 26.57
CA LEU A 741 -0.24 1.08 27.61
C LEU A 741 1.22 0.59 27.69
N SER A 742 1.54 -0.60 27.15
CA SER A 742 2.89 -1.18 27.25
C SER A 742 3.89 -0.49 26.34
N PHE A 743 5.12 -0.44 26.83
CA PHE A 743 6.31 0.01 26.11
C PHE A 743 7.55 -0.75 26.59
N TYR A 744 8.73 -0.52 25.98
CA TYR A 744 9.99 -1.10 26.46
C TYR A 744 10.62 -0.21 27.51
N ASP A 745 10.78 -0.72 28.73
CA ASP A 745 11.38 -0.02 29.87
C ASP A 745 12.90 0.18 29.73
N LEU A 746 13.55 0.67 30.79
CA LEU A 746 15.00 0.88 30.82
C LEU A 746 15.80 -0.40 30.51
N ASN A 747 15.27 -1.57 30.88
CA ASN A 747 15.89 -2.89 30.72
C ASN A 747 15.46 -3.60 29.43
N MET A 748 14.75 -2.93 28.53
CA MET A 748 14.15 -3.52 27.32
C MET A 748 13.11 -4.62 27.62
N SER A 749 12.48 -4.58 28.81
CA SER A 749 11.31 -5.41 29.14
C SER A 749 10.04 -4.72 28.63
N TYR A 750 9.16 -5.48 27.96
CA TYR A 750 7.92 -4.95 27.43
C TYR A 750 6.78 -5.11 28.45
N GLY A 751 6.22 -3.99 28.92
CA GLY A 751 5.17 -4.03 29.94
C GLY A 751 4.56 -2.66 30.23
N VAL A 752 3.60 -2.64 31.16
CA VAL A 752 2.94 -1.43 31.65
C VAL A 752 3.61 -1.00 32.94
N GLU A 753 4.06 0.25 33.03
CA GLU A 753 4.56 0.85 34.26
C GLU A 753 3.41 1.44 35.10
N LYS A 754 3.59 1.49 36.41
CA LYS A 754 2.66 2.18 37.32
C LYS A 754 2.84 3.70 37.15
N GLY A 755 1.73 4.42 37.19
CA GLY A 755 1.79 5.86 37.03
C GLY A 755 0.50 6.46 36.44
N LYS A 756 0.59 7.71 36.02
CA LYS A 756 -0.51 8.42 35.39
C LYS A 756 -0.33 8.43 33.87
N PHE A 757 -1.38 8.05 33.18
CA PHE A 757 -1.51 8.13 31.74
C PHE A 757 -2.54 9.18 31.36
N MET A 758 -2.18 10.11 30.47
CA MET A 758 -3.12 11.06 29.89
C MET A 758 -3.75 10.46 28.64
N LEU A 759 -5.06 10.29 28.67
CA LEU A 759 -5.87 9.86 27.53
C LEU A 759 -6.47 11.09 26.88
N MET A 760 -6.20 11.26 25.59
CA MET A 760 -6.53 12.47 24.85
C MET A 760 -7.34 12.11 23.61
N SER A 761 -8.51 12.72 23.41
CA SER A 761 -9.36 12.44 22.26
C SER A 761 -9.82 13.71 21.53
N GLY A 762 -9.91 13.61 20.22
CA GLY A 762 -10.34 14.70 19.35
C GLY A 762 -10.33 14.35 17.88
N PRO A 763 -10.56 15.34 16.99
CA PRO A 763 -10.59 15.16 15.55
C PRO A 763 -9.21 15.07 14.88
N ASN A 764 -8.14 15.45 15.58
CA ASN A 764 -6.75 15.41 15.09
C ASN A 764 -5.76 15.46 16.25
N SER A 765 -4.47 15.35 15.98
CA SER A 765 -3.41 15.29 16.98
C SER A 765 -3.16 16.60 17.76
N GLN A 766 -3.80 17.71 17.42
CA GLN A 766 -3.66 19.00 18.13
C GLN A 766 -4.92 19.40 18.88
N ASP A 767 -6.10 19.23 18.30
CA ASP A 767 -7.37 19.60 18.94
C ASP A 767 -7.87 18.41 19.80
N LEU A 768 -7.45 18.40 21.06
CA LEU A 768 -7.63 17.25 21.96
C LEU A 768 -8.23 17.68 23.31
N LYS A 769 -9.19 16.90 23.80
CA LYS A 769 -9.67 16.91 25.19
C LYS A 769 -9.10 15.73 25.93
N MET A 770 -8.79 15.87 27.22
CA MET A 770 -8.01 14.87 27.95
C MET A 770 -8.62 14.48 29.31
N ILE A 771 -8.27 13.28 29.75
CA ILE A 771 -8.58 12.73 31.08
C ILE A 771 -7.41 11.90 31.57
N ALA A 772 -7.17 11.88 32.89
CA ALA A 772 -6.12 11.08 33.50
C ALA A 772 -6.63 9.68 33.87
N LEU A 773 -5.83 8.65 33.60
CA LEU A 773 -5.97 7.29 34.08
C LEU A 773 -4.79 6.97 35.01
N GLU A 774 -5.05 6.38 36.17
CA GLU A 774 -4.02 5.91 37.09
C GLU A 774 -3.85 4.39 36.99
N VAL A 775 -2.60 3.92 36.81
CA VAL A 775 -2.22 2.49 36.84
C VAL A 775 -1.48 2.21 38.12
N GLU A 776 -2.02 1.23 38.94
CA GLU A 776 -1.51 0.85 40.24
C GLU A 776 -0.63 -0.41 40.24
#